data_03ba0ec83a5f4ad67be6fcf69b759b4a
#
_entry.id   03ba0ec83a5f4ad67be6fcf69b759b4a
#
_cell.length_a   1.000
_cell.length_b   1.000
_cell.length_c   1.000
_cell.angle_alpha   90.00
_cell.angle_beta   90.00
_cell.angle_gamma   90.00
#
_symmetry.space_group_name_H-M   'P 1'
#
loop_
_entity.id
_entity.type
_entity.pdbx_description
1 polymer ?
#
loop_
_entity_poly.entity_id
_entity_poly.type
_entity_poly.pdbx_seq_one_letter_code
_entity_poly.pdbx_strand_id
1 'polypeptide(L)'
;MNHCQGNRDPNKWLYPRTLTKRRRQAMTSGPQPKDEDDEEEEIDDISLLAAAFSTESQATEEEQEEVDDFTQSSDMVTSEEEEVVDYLEGITAEMFGVDDEFERAFSDIHNEEEEVEALPDAHYGLLGSSRVLLQPQGCMHDLPEEVLRQVLCHVPAKDLFRSVGLVCHRLRDIVHDAKFLPFRKQYYRYMMGEKETEREIFSILKNSRIQHPASSQHSIRNLVVLMAQHKVGERVRPEDVLECIKKHRLFPQAEASIRLRIPDIQKYLNLGTKGPNPYAAMAVVLILSESVGDVQALVSLLSGCMSHTGVTEYLSHMATMLLALERSRIRINNRLHYNIYYVLHLMENGPFSVGSSQSGRPQIQLTCEQQQILGHDIQQDDVVKIIAFAGTGKTTTLIKYAEQRPHLRFLYVAFNKSVACEAVRRFPGNVDCKTVHSLAFSGVGRMYQAAQKLTSNLKPFTVSAVLPKGRGGFAKAKVVTTTLNTFMASADPTITASHVPSAHVSLNGNRKEIDGDERLMVVHEVQQIWNRMKDLNERKNEAYYMTHDGYLKLWQLQDPKPALSDQYDVLFIDEAQDCTPAIMDVMLSQQCGKILVGDPHQQIYTFRGAVNALHVVDHTHIYYLTQSFRFGAEIAYVGATILKVCKRVQKILVGGKQKGGVCDENADKATEAVRTGVSLCLGTTAILSRCNLSVFSTAVSLTDANPHCRIHFIGDVKNIGLNRILDIWRLMHGSDKQPKFFKDPLLRCFARNSKNAVLALKTYIDQTQDKELMGKLSIVDKYRGRIPQLVKRLDSCFEKDFHKADFIVGTVHKAKGLEFDTVIVSDDFAKVPFSMHNLHHTPSFSFGKIPDDEWNLLYVAVTRAKTTLIITKSVCHILTVSGEYFLKSEMPRALMKAGGPLPCSVPNCPNCITPGSAFVMHKQEMKFMDDVSNGGPLCERCVWTRVGPTAFLMTDDVLSMAEIPERLDHEVHHGF
;
A
#
# COMPACT_ATOMS: atom_id res chain seq x y z
N MET A 1 -19.05 1.62 46.85
CA MET A 1 -17.79 2.11 46.24
C MET A 1 -17.55 1.26 45.00
N ASN A 2 -18.00 1.73 43.88
CA ASN A 2 -17.97 0.99 42.63
C ASN A 2 -16.75 1.41 41.83
N HIS A 3 -15.82 0.50 41.63
CA HIS A 3 -14.74 0.65 40.66
C HIS A 3 -15.19 0.09 39.31
N CYS A 4 -15.54 0.97 38.43
CA CYS A 4 -15.58 0.64 36.99
C CYS A 4 -14.14 0.63 36.47
N GLN A 5 -13.57 -0.56 36.27
CA GLN A 5 -12.35 -0.75 35.49
C GLN A 5 -12.73 -0.67 34.01
N GLY A 6 -12.44 0.47 33.38
CA GLY A 6 -12.50 0.61 31.93
C GLY A 6 -11.35 -0.17 31.28
N ASN A 7 -11.70 -1.18 30.55
CA ASN A 7 -10.80 -1.97 29.72
C ASN A 7 -10.18 -1.06 28.64
N ARG A 8 -8.94 -0.63 28.82
CA ARG A 8 -8.19 0.16 27.82
C ARG A 8 -7.50 -0.81 26.87
N ASP A 9 -8.05 -0.97 25.70
CA ASP A 9 -7.42 -1.71 24.61
C ASP A 9 -6.08 -1.03 24.23
N PRO A 10 -4.93 -1.69 24.43
CA PRO A 10 -3.62 -1.13 24.10
C PRO A 10 -3.38 -0.96 22.61
N ASN A 11 -4.21 -1.55 21.74
CA ASN A 11 -4.11 -1.40 20.30
C ASN A 11 -4.78 -0.12 19.75
N LYS A 12 -5.56 0.59 20.56
CA LYS A 12 -6.27 1.82 20.15
C LYS A 12 -5.34 2.97 19.75
N TRP A 13 -4.04 2.84 20.04
CA TRP A 13 -3.00 3.85 19.74
C TRP A 13 -2.21 3.59 18.47
N LEU A 14 -2.46 2.46 17.78
CA LEU A 14 -1.72 2.09 16.57
C LEU A 14 -2.18 2.84 15.29
N TYR A 15 -3.30 3.56 15.37
CA TYR A 15 -3.85 4.30 14.24
C TYR A 15 -4.22 5.72 14.67
N PRO A 16 -3.90 6.75 13.88
CA PRO A 16 -4.31 8.12 14.19
C PRO A 16 -5.84 8.26 14.12
N ARG A 17 -6.43 8.82 15.18
CA ARG A 17 -7.83 9.23 15.17
C ARG A 17 -8.04 10.32 14.13
N THR A 18 -9.02 10.18 13.27
CA THR A 18 -9.54 11.27 12.45
C THR A 18 -10.02 12.40 13.38
N LEU A 19 -9.34 13.54 13.30
CA LEU A 19 -9.72 14.74 14.03
C LEU A 19 -11.02 15.32 13.48
N THR A 20 -12.11 15.13 14.20
CA THR A 20 -13.33 15.92 14.02
C THR A 20 -13.03 17.38 14.30
N LYS A 21 -13.25 18.23 13.32
CA LYS A 21 -13.07 19.69 13.41
C LYS A 21 -13.93 20.29 14.51
N ARG A 22 -13.33 20.67 15.62
CA ARG A 22 -13.95 21.61 16.55
C ARG A 22 -13.79 23.05 16.01
N ARG A 23 -14.93 23.69 15.78
CA ARG A 23 -15.08 25.12 15.46
C ARG A 23 -14.42 25.96 16.55
N ARG A 24 -13.48 26.83 16.19
CA ARG A 24 -13.08 27.98 17.02
C ARG A 24 -13.48 29.26 16.30
N GLN A 25 -14.19 30.09 17.04
CA GLN A 25 -14.63 31.44 16.67
C GLN A 25 -13.45 32.40 16.50
N ALA A 26 -13.60 33.31 15.56
CA ALA A 26 -12.66 34.35 15.25
C ALA A 26 -12.70 35.47 16.30
N MET A 27 -11.56 36.10 16.56
CA MET A 27 -11.46 37.46 17.01
C MET A 27 -10.39 38.21 16.19
N THR A 28 -10.76 39.38 15.84
CA THR A 28 -10.19 40.36 14.92
C THR A 28 -8.97 41.10 15.46
N SER A 29 -8.03 41.44 14.62
CA SER A 29 -7.46 42.81 14.41
C SER A 29 -6.23 42.75 13.46
N GLY A 30 -6.24 43.65 12.45
CA GLY A 30 -5.14 43.90 11.49
C GLY A 30 -4.17 44.96 12.01
N PRO A 31 -3.31 45.65 11.20
CA PRO A 31 -3.16 45.66 9.74
C PRO A 31 -1.69 45.46 9.24
N GLN A 32 -1.56 45.51 7.91
CA GLN A 32 -0.36 45.37 7.05
C GLN A 32 0.81 46.32 7.31
N PRO A 33 2.02 46.11 6.71
CA PRO A 33 2.28 46.61 5.36
C PRO A 33 3.05 45.65 4.41
N LYS A 34 3.05 46.10 3.16
CA LYS A 34 3.61 45.59 1.91
C LYS A 34 5.14 45.47 1.92
N ASP A 35 5.65 44.47 1.17
CA ASP A 35 6.77 44.70 0.25
C ASP A 35 6.74 43.62 -0.84
N GLU A 36 6.98 44.06 -2.07
CA GLU A 36 7.05 43.30 -3.31
C GLU A 36 8.45 42.71 -3.46
N ASP A 37 8.56 41.45 -3.90
CA ASP A 37 9.72 40.96 -4.64
C ASP A 37 9.33 39.75 -5.47
N ASP A 38 9.68 39.76 -6.74
CA ASP A 38 9.42 38.79 -7.80
C ASP A 38 10.15 37.47 -7.56
N GLU A 39 9.43 36.35 -7.54
CA GLU A 39 10.01 35.03 -7.75
C GLU A 39 9.20 34.25 -8.80
N GLU A 40 9.89 33.84 -9.88
CA GLU A 40 9.35 33.00 -10.96
C GLU A 40 8.91 31.63 -10.41
N GLU A 41 7.61 31.38 -10.43
CA GLU A 41 7.04 30.08 -10.08
C GLU A 41 7.15 29.10 -11.25
N GLU A 42 7.85 27.98 -11.04
CA GLU A 42 7.72 26.79 -11.90
C GLU A 42 6.31 26.19 -11.73
N ILE A 43 5.52 26.27 -12.77
CA ILE A 43 4.12 25.83 -12.79
C ILE A 43 4.06 24.31 -12.94
N ASP A 44 3.46 23.63 -11.97
CA ASP A 44 3.15 22.20 -12.01
C ASP A 44 2.22 21.83 -13.17
N ASP A 45 2.50 20.71 -13.86
CA ASP A 45 1.73 20.20 -15.01
C ASP A 45 0.21 20.02 -14.76
N ILE A 46 -0.22 19.96 -13.50
CA ILE A 46 -1.65 19.92 -13.13
C ILE A 46 -2.28 21.31 -13.24
N SER A 47 -1.51 22.36 -12.96
CA SER A 47 -1.92 23.77 -13.15
C SER A 47 -1.98 24.13 -14.62
N LEU A 48 -1.12 23.58 -15.47
CA LEU A 48 -1.15 23.76 -16.92
C LEU A 48 -2.41 23.21 -17.58
N LEU A 49 -2.96 22.09 -17.09
CA LEU A 49 -4.24 21.55 -17.56
C LEU A 49 -5.42 22.44 -17.15
N ALA A 50 -5.35 23.08 -16.00
CA ALA A 50 -6.36 24.07 -15.57
C ALA A 50 -6.20 25.42 -16.29
N ALA A 51 -4.97 25.87 -16.54
CA ALA A 51 -4.69 27.13 -17.20
C ALA A 51 -5.02 27.14 -18.71
N ALA A 52 -4.89 25.97 -19.38
CA ALA A 52 -5.27 25.84 -20.79
C ALA A 52 -6.77 26.04 -21.06
N PHE A 53 -7.62 25.94 -20.02
CA PHE A 53 -9.06 26.17 -20.13
C PHE A 53 -9.49 27.57 -19.70
N SER A 54 -8.61 28.36 -19.08
CA SER A 54 -8.98 29.70 -18.56
C SER A 54 -8.75 30.86 -19.52
N THR A 55 -8.07 30.66 -20.65
CA THR A 55 -7.72 31.76 -21.58
C THR A 55 -8.72 32.01 -22.72
N GLU A 56 -9.78 31.21 -22.85
CA GLU A 56 -10.80 31.45 -23.91
C GLU A 56 -12.19 31.89 -23.40
N SER A 57 -12.34 32.25 -22.14
CA SER A 57 -13.65 32.62 -21.56
C SER A 57 -13.96 34.13 -21.52
N GLN A 58 -13.30 34.93 -22.32
CA GLN A 58 -13.68 36.37 -22.51
C GLN A 58 -14.26 36.60 -23.90
N ALA A 59 -15.34 35.91 -24.24
CA ALA A 59 -16.16 36.27 -25.38
C ALA A 59 -17.60 35.83 -25.12
N THR A 60 -18.43 36.84 -24.91
CA THR A 60 -19.88 36.93 -25.05
C THR A 60 -20.79 36.23 -24.02
N GLU A 61 -21.39 37.08 -23.19
CA GLU A 61 -22.50 36.78 -22.27
C GLU A 61 -23.88 36.56 -22.95
N GLU A 62 -23.96 36.45 -24.28
CA GLU A 62 -25.25 36.44 -24.99
C GLU A 62 -25.72 35.02 -25.46
N GLU A 63 -25.01 33.93 -25.20
CA GLU A 63 -25.40 32.59 -25.68
C GLU A 63 -25.94 31.64 -24.63
N GLN A 64 -26.36 32.09 -23.42
CA GLN A 64 -26.81 31.19 -22.34
C GLN A 64 -28.29 30.77 -22.44
N GLU A 65 -29.10 31.32 -23.32
CA GLU A 65 -30.55 30.99 -23.42
C GLU A 65 -30.90 29.80 -24.33
N GLU A 66 -29.98 29.32 -25.17
CA GLU A 66 -30.32 28.22 -26.12
C GLU A 66 -30.09 26.79 -25.62
N VAL A 67 -29.64 26.57 -24.37
CA VAL A 67 -29.32 25.21 -23.87
C VAL A 67 -30.53 24.48 -23.29
N ASP A 68 -31.64 25.18 -23.03
CA ASP A 68 -32.85 24.60 -22.39
C ASP A 68 -33.76 23.78 -23.32
N ASP A 69 -33.49 23.78 -24.65
CA ASP A 69 -34.37 23.11 -25.65
C ASP A 69 -34.09 21.65 -25.89
N PHE A 70 -33.23 21.02 -25.05
CA PHE A 70 -32.79 19.63 -25.22
C PHE A 70 -33.79 18.58 -24.73
N THR A 71 -34.97 18.99 -24.21
CA THR A 71 -35.92 18.09 -23.55
C THR A 71 -37.11 17.65 -24.36
N GLN A 72 -37.21 18.01 -25.64
CA GLN A 72 -38.37 17.63 -26.45
C GLN A 72 -37.99 16.87 -27.72
N SER A 73 -37.76 15.58 -27.64
CA SER A 73 -38.18 14.62 -28.64
C SER A 73 -37.84 13.20 -28.17
N SER A 74 -38.72 12.61 -27.41
CA SER A 74 -38.78 11.19 -27.17
C SER A 74 -39.90 10.62 -28.01
N ASP A 75 -39.69 10.41 -29.31
CA ASP A 75 -40.57 9.57 -30.09
C ASP A 75 -39.75 8.60 -30.95
N MET A 76 -40.05 7.34 -30.68
CA MET A 76 -39.86 6.16 -31.51
C MET A 76 -38.47 5.89 -32.16
N VAL A 77 -37.79 4.95 -31.55
CA VAL A 77 -36.90 4.07 -32.32
C VAL A 77 -37.30 2.62 -32.07
N THR A 78 -37.70 1.98 -33.15
CA THR A 78 -38.00 0.56 -33.27
C THR A 78 -36.75 -0.27 -33.00
N SER A 79 -36.98 -1.42 -32.39
CA SER A 79 -36.04 -2.46 -32.03
C SER A 79 -35.11 -2.88 -33.16
N GLU A 80 -33.84 -2.67 -32.99
CA GLU A 80 -32.80 -3.57 -33.45
C GLU A 80 -31.94 -3.90 -32.25
N GLU A 81 -31.75 -5.19 -31.96
CA GLU A 81 -30.94 -5.70 -30.86
C GLU A 81 -29.45 -5.37 -31.11
N GLU A 82 -29.00 -4.16 -30.78
CA GLU A 82 -27.59 -3.84 -30.67
C GLU A 82 -27.14 -4.04 -29.21
N GLU A 83 -26.21 -4.97 -28.98
CA GLU A 83 -25.50 -5.11 -27.71
C GLU A 83 -25.02 -3.74 -27.26
N VAL A 84 -25.60 -3.21 -26.20
CA VAL A 84 -25.19 -1.94 -25.59
C VAL A 84 -23.89 -2.17 -24.86
N VAL A 85 -22.79 -1.89 -25.53
CA VAL A 85 -21.47 -1.87 -24.92
C VAL A 85 -21.38 -0.67 -23.97
N ASP A 86 -21.22 -0.93 -22.69
CA ASP A 86 -21.10 0.13 -21.68
C ASP A 86 -19.70 0.75 -21.74
N TYR A 87 -19.62 2.01 -22.17
CA TYR A 87 -18.39 2.76 -22.38
C TYR A 87 -17.86 3.47 -21.13
N LEU A 88 -18.51 3.31 -19.97
CA LEU A 88 -18.09 3.93 -18.68
C LEU A 88 -17.21 3.00 -17.83
N GLU A 89 -16.49 2.10 -18.46
CA GLU A 89 -15.69 1.09 -17.81
C GLU A 89 -14.39 1.63 -17.21
N GLY A 90 -14.50 2.18 -16.00
CA GLY A 90 -13.37 2.18 -15.06
C GLY A 90 -13.42 0.96 -14.14
N ILE A 91 -14.63 0.58 -13.66
CA ILE A 91 -14.88 -0.58 -12.79
C ILE A 91 -16.31 -1.01 -13.08
N THR A 92 -16.48 -2.08 -13.82
CA THR A 92 -17.78 -2.58 -14.23
C THR A 92 -18.40 -3.53 -13.20
N ALA A 93 -19.72 -3.73 -13.33
CA ALA A 93 -20.45 -4.76 -12.62
C ALA A 93 -19.85 -6.18 -12.81
N GLU A 94 -19.16 -6.42 -13.92
CA GLU A 94 -18.43 -7.66 -14.17
C GLU A 94 -17.36 -7.99 -13.12
N MET A 95 -16.82 -6.99 -12.43
CA MET A 95 -15.93 -7.25 -11.28
C MET A 95 -16.67 -7.88 -10.10
N PHE A 96 -17.99 -7.73 -10.03
CA PHE A 96 -18.84 -8.27 -8.95
C PHE A 96 -19.72 -9.44 -9.41
N GLY A 97 -19.61 -9.82 -10.66
CA GLY A 97 -20.10 -11.02 -11.30
C GLY A 97 -21.54 -11.39 -11.03
N VAL A 98 -22.40 -11.03 -11.96
CA VAL A 98 -23.71 -11.66 -12.11
C VAL A 98 -23.86 -12.00 -13.59
N ASP A 99 -23.52 -13.22 -13.93
CA ASP A 99 -23.85 -13.87 -15.19
C ASP A 99 -24.36 -15.28 -14.90
N ASP A 100 -25.28 -15.75 -15.73
CA ASP A 100 -25.82 -17.11 -15.68
C ASP A 100 -24.74 -18.20 -15.82
N GLU A 101 -23.54 -17.86 -16.30
CA GLU A 101 -22.39 -18.76 -16.34
C GLU A 101 -21.89 -19.16 -14.94
N PHE A 102 -22.14 -18.32 -13.91
CA PHE A 102 -21.73 -18.69 -12.55
C PHE A 102 -22.54 -19.88 -12.02
N GLU A 103 -23.85 -19.93 -12.30
CA GLU A 103 -24.67 -21.09 -11.88
C GLU A 103 -24.40 -22.33 -12.72
N ARG A 104 -24.08 -22.17 -14.03
CA ARG A 104 -23.66 -23.31 -14.87
C ARG A 104 -22.31 -23.87 -14.44
N ALA A 105 -21.35 -23.01 -14.15
CA ALA A 105 -20.05 -23.47 -13.63
C ALA A 105 -20.17 -24.18 -12.28
N PHE A 106 -21.17 -23.82 -11.46
CA PHE A 106 -21.43 -24.51 -10.20
C PHE A 106 -22.08 -25.88 -10.38
N SER A 107 -22.96 -26.05 -11.39
CA SER A 107 -23.60 -27.33 -11.70
C SER A 107 -22.61 -28.32 -12.32
N ASP A 108 -21.65 -27.82 -13.11
CA ASP A 108 -20.64 -28.65 -13.77
C ASP A 108 -19.52 -29.12 -12.81
N ILE A 109 -19.25 -28.34 -11.73
CA ILE A 109 -18.25 -28.73 -10.72
C ILE A 109 -18.76 -29.84 -9.79
N HIS A 110 -20.08 -29.95 -9.58
CA HIS A 110 -20.66 -31.01 -8.76
C HIS A 110 -20.78 -32.37 -9.45
N ASN A 111 -20.50 -32.47 -10.75
CA ASN A 111 -20.62 -33.72 -11.50
C ASN A 111 -19.30 -34.46 -11.73
N GLU A 112 -18.18 -33.96 -11.26
CA GLU A 112 -16.90 -34.68 -11.20
C GLU A 112 -16.49 -34.90 -9.74
N GLU A 113 -17.20 -35.80 -9.04
CA GLU A 113 -16.76 -36.39 -7.78
C GLU A 113 -15.61 -37.35 -8.06
N GLU A 114 -14.40 -36.89 -8.26
CA GLU A 114 -13.23 -37.66 -7.84
C GLU A 114 -13.16 -37.55 -6.31
N GLU A 115 -13.52 -38.64 -5.61
CA GLU A 115 -13.26 -38.80 -4.18
C GLU A 115 -11.77 -38.63 -3.92
N VAL A 116 -11.37 -37.41 -3.55
CA VAL A 116 -10.03 -37.14 -3.03
C VAL A 116 -10.01 -37.70 -1.61
N GLU A 117 -9.42 -38.86 -1.43
CA GLU A 117 -9.15 -39.45 -0.10
C GLU A 117 -8.52 -38.34 0.79
N ALA A 118 -9.15 -38.07 1.92
CA ALA A 118 -8.64 -37.15 2.92
C ALA A 118 -7.27 -37.65 3.40
N LEU A 119 -6.21 -36.87 3.19
CA LEU A 119 -4.88 -37.22 3.66
C LEU A 119 -4.88 -37.32 5.18
N PRO A 120 -4.19 -38.36 5.76
CA PRO A 120 -4.13 -38.54 7.21
C PRO A 120 -3.59 -37.29 7.94
N ASP A 121 -4.10 -37.02 9.15
CA ASP A 121 -3.72 -35.90 10.01
C ASP A 121 -2.20 -35.70 10.21
N ALA A 122 -1.44 -36.75 10.12
CA ALA A 122 0.02 -36.74 10.15
C ALA A 122 0.66 -35.95 8.99
N HIS A 123 -0.05 -35.75 7.87
CA HIS A 123 0.43 -34.94 6.72
C HIS A 123 0.34 -33.44 6.98
N TYR A 124 -0.45 -33.00 7.95
CA TYR A 124 -0.66 -31.58 8.27
C TYR A 124 0.22 -31.09 9.42
N GLY A 125 1.16 -31.93 9.90
CA GLY A 125 2.02 -31.55 11.03
C GLY A 125 1.27 -31.43 12.37
N LEU A 126 0.01 -31.82 12.41
CA LEU A 126 -0.67 -32.15 13.65
C LEU A 126 0.01 -33.39 14.19
N LEU A 127 0.64 -33.29 15.36
CA LEU A 127 1.05 -34.43 16.15
C LEU A 127 -0.15 -35.37 16.21
N GLY A 128 -0.06 -36.49 15.51
CA GLY A 128 -1.16 -37.40 15.35
C GLY A 128 -1.79 -37.62 16.70
N SER A 129 -3.10 -37.52 16.78
CA SER A 129 -3.87 -38.11 17.86
C SER A 129 -3.77 -39.62 17.73
N SER A 130 -2.60 -40.13 18.03
CA SER A 130 -2.49 -41.54 18.32
C SER A 130 -3.39 -41.80 19.52
N ARG A 131 -4.44 -42.53 19.32
CA ARG A 131 -5.41 -42.93 20.36
C ARG A 131 -4.78 -43.80 21.47
N VAL A 132 -3.50 -43.83 21.56
CA VAL A 132 -2.73 -44.35 22.65
C VAL A 132 -1.93 -43.16 23.20
N LEU A 133 -2.62 -42.25 23.86
CA LEU A 133 -1.98 -41.41 24.86
C LEU A 133 -1.45 -42.32 25.96
N LEU A 134 -0.21 -42.71 25.82
CA LEU A 134 0.63 -42.99 26.96
C LEU A 134 0.45 -41.81 27.89
N GLN A 135 0.16 -42.04 29.17
CA GLN A 135 0.03 -41.00 30.19
C GLN A 135 1.12 -39.96 29.97
N PRO A 136 0.83 -38.65 29.98
CA PRO A 136 1.83 -37.62 29.79
C PRO A 136 2.97 -37.90 30.77
N GLN A 137 4.17 -38.17 30.26
CA GLN A 137 5.33 -38.56 31.08
C GLN A 137 5.99 -37.36 31.79
N GLY A 138 5.42 -36.18 31.68
CA GLY A 138 5.87 -34.96 32.36
C GLY A 138 4.95 -33.78 32.07
N CYS A 139 4.85 -32.89 33.06
CA CYS A 139 4.18 -31.61 32.92
C CYS A 139 5.21 -30.50 32.71
N MET A 140 4.88 -29.48 31.95
CA MET A 140 5.74 -28.29 31.80
C MET A 140 6.07 -27.65 33.16
N HIS A 141 5.23 -27.85 34.16
CA HIS A 141 5.46 -27.42 35.54
C HIS A 141 6.59 -28.17 36.24
N ASP A 142 6.92 -29.41 35.79
CA ASP A 142 7.96 -30.23 36.38
C ASP A 142 9.35 -29.89 35.87
N LEU A 143 9.44 -29.06 34.80
CA LEU A 143 10.71 -28.66 34.22
C LEU A 143 11.49 -27.76 35.18
N PRO A 144 12.82 -27.89 35.32
CA PRO A 144 13.65 -26.92 36.02
C PRO A 144 13.48 -25.53 35.44
N GLU A 145 13.70 -24.50 36.28
CA GLU A 145 13.51 -23.10 35.84
C GLU A 145 14.45 -22.73 34.70
N GLU A 146 15.67 -23.25 34.69
CA GLU A 146 16.65 -23.02 33.63
C GLU A 146 16.14 -23.54 32.29
N VAL A 147 15.50 -24.71 32.28
CA VAL A 147 14.91 -25.30 31.05
C VAL A 147 13.71 -24.49 30.60
N LEU A 148 12.83 -24.07 31.54
CA LEU A 148 11.71 -23.19 31.24
C LEU A 148 12.20 -21.86 30.62
N ARG A 149 13.24 -21.25 31.19
CA ARG A 149 13.85 -20.02 30.65
C ARG A 149 14.37 -20.26 29.23
N GLN A 150 15.00 -21.40 28.96
CA GLN A 150 15.44 -21.75 27.60
C GLN A 150 14.28 -21.89 26.61
N VAL A 151 13.20 -22.57 27.02
CA VAL A 151 11.99 -22.70 26.19
C VAL A 151 11.38 -21.33 25.91
N LEU A 152 11.23 -20.50 26.96
CA LEU A 152 10.64 -19.18 26.86
C LEU A 152 11.49 -18.18 26.05
N CYS A 153 12.81 -18.41 25.91
CA CYS A 153 13.65 -17.59 25.03
C CYS A 153 13.21 -17.64 23.56
N HIS A 154 12.52 -18.70 23.13
CA HIS A 154 12.06 -18.85 21.75
C HIS A 154 10.64 -18.29 21.53
N VAL A 155 9.93 -17.89 22.59
CA VAL A 155 8.58 -17.33 22.50
C VAL A 155 8.70 -15.83 22.14
N PRO A 156 7.92 -15.31 21.17
CA PRO A 156 7.93 -13.87 20.84
C PRO A 156 7.64 -12.99 22.07
N ALA A 157 8.34 -11.86 22.17
CA ALA A 157 8.19 -10.96 23.32
C ALA A 157 6.74 -10.53 23.56
N LYS A 158 5.95 -10.33 22.50
CA LYS A 158 4.52 -10.06 22.55
C LYS A 158 3.77 -11.13 23.34
N ASP A 159 4.04 -12.40 23.06
CA ASP A 159 3.32 -13.54 23.62
C ASP A 159 3.78 -13.85 25.05
N LEU A 160 5.06 -13.58 25.37
CA LEU A 160 5.56 -13.64 26.75
C LEU A 160 4.70 -12.77 27.68
N PHE A 161 4.42 -11.53 27.30
CA PHE A 161 3.65 -10.58 28.14
C PHE A 161 2.15 -10.79 28.08
N ARG A 162 1.60 -11.09 26.90
CA ARG A 162 0.14 -11.13 26.70
C ARG A 162 -0.49 -12.47 27.05
N SER A 163 0.30 -13.54 26.98
CA SER A 163 -0.21 -14.88 27.16
C SER A 163 0.55 -15.65 28.25
N VAL A 164 1.86 -15.84 28.09
CA VAL A 164 2.66 -16.67 29.00
C VAL A 164 2.65 -16.13 30.44
N GLY A 165 2.82 -14.82 30.62
CA GLY A 165 2.80 -14.18 31.94
C GLY A 165 1.44 -14.23 32.67
N LEU A 166 0.38 -14.65 31.98
CA LEU A 166 -0.96 -14.79 32.54
C LEU A 166 -1.34 -16.23 32.89
N VAL A 167 -0.54 -17.22 32.46
CA VAL A 167 -0.86 -18.64 32.65
C VAL A 167 -0.75 -19.07 34.12
N CYS A 168 0.35 -18.76 34.80
CA CYS A 168 0.57 -19.09 36.20
C CYS A 168 1.63 -18.17 36.83
N HIS A 169 1.70 -18.16 38.19
CA HIS A 169 2.66 -17.34 38.93
C HIS A 169 4.09 -17.61 38.55
N ARG A 170 4.49 -18.87 38.41
CA ARG A 170 5.86 -19.26 38.07
C ARG A 170 6.31 -18.72 36.73
N LEU A 171 5.48 -18.83 35.70
CA LEU A 171 5.78 -18.28 34.39
C LEU A 171 5.79 -16.76 34.42
N ARG A 172 4.87 -16.17 35.16
CA ARG A 172 4.82 -14.71 35.36
C ARG A 172 6.08 -14.18 36.02
N ASP A 173 6.58 -14.85 37.05
CA ASP A 173 7.79 -14.46 37.78
C ASP A 173 9.02 -14.52 36.85
N ILE A 174 9.14 -15.57 36.02
CA ILE A 174 10.19 -15.65 34.98
C ILE A 174 10.08 -14.52 33.97
N VAL A 175 8.88 -14.26 33.44
CA VAL A 175 8.67 -13.21 32.43
C VAL A 175 8.97 -11.84 33.00
N HIS A 176 8.65 -11.56 34.28
CA HIS A 176 8.89 -10.27 34.92
C HIS A 176 10.29 -10.14 35.53
N ASP A 177 11.08 -11.21 35.60
CA ASP A 177 12.47 -11.10 36.06
C ASP A 177 13.26 -10.12 35.19
N ALA A 178 13.86 -9.11 35.82
CA ALA A 178 14.62 -8.07 35.12
C ALA A 178 15.85 -8.61 34.35
N LYS A 179 16.38 -9.77 34.74
CA LYS A 179 17.53 -10.43 34.08
C LYS A 179 17.12 -11.32 32.90
N PHE A 180 15.85 -11.65 32.78
CA PHE A 180 15.35 -12.49 31.71
C PHE A 180 14.99 -11.63 30.47
N LEU A 181 15.73 -11.78 29.37
CA LEU A 181 15.53 -11.06 28.10
C LEU A 181 15.32 -9.54 28.24
N PRO A 182 16.21 -8.82 28.95
CA PRO A 182 15.97 -7.41 29.30
C PRO A 182 15.79 -6.50 28.08
N PHE A 183 16.65 -6.63 27.07
CA PHE A 183 16.65 -5.74 25.90
C PHE A 183 15.52 -6.09 24.92
N ARG A 184 15.21 -7.36 24.75
CA ARG A 184 14.09 -7.82 23.90
C ARG A 184 12.75 -7.36 24.47
N LYS A 185 12.57 -7.45 25.79
CA LYS A 185 11.40 -6.93 26.50
C LYS A 185 11.32 -5.41 26.41
N GLN A 186 12.45 -4.73 26.61
CA GLN A 186 12.52 -3.27 26.53
C GLN A 186 12.17 -2.79 25.09
N TYR A 187 12.68 -3.46 24.06
CA TYR A 187 12.36 -3.15 22.68
C TYR A 187 10.87 -3.28 22.39
N TYR A 188 10.25 -4.39 22.79
CA TYR A 188 8.82 -4.60 22.62
C TYR A 188 7.99 -3.52 23.31
N ARG A 189 8.26 -3.24 24.59
CA ARG A 189 7.56 -2.20 25.38
C ARG A 189 7.74 -0.80 24.78
N TYR A 190 8.95 -0.51 24.28
CA TYR A 190 9.25 0.74 23.60
C TYR A 190 8.51 0.87 22.26
N MET A 191 8.45 -0.18 21.48
CA MET A 191 7.66 -0.23 20.24
C MET A 191 6.17 0.02 20.51
N MET A 192 5.65 -0.49 21.64
CA MET A 192 4.25 -0.29 22.05
C MET A 192 3.97 1.10 22.62
N GLY A 193 4.98 1.96 22.76
CA GLY A 193 4.82 3.33 23.28
C GLY A 193 4.52 3.38 24.77
N GLU A 194 5.06 2.45 25.56
CA GLU A 194 4.91 2.45 27.01
C GLU A 194 5.68 3.62 27.62
N LYS A 195 4.96 4.50 28.29
CA LYS A 195 5.50 5.77 28.79
C LYS A 195 6.64 5.62 29.80
N GLU A 196 6.66 4.55 30.57
CA GLU A 196 7.73 4.28 31.52
C GLU A 196 9.01 3.89 30.81
N THR A 197 8.90 2.95 29.87
CA THR A 197 10.02 2.55 29.00
C THR A 197 10.51 3.71 28.15
N GLU A 198 9.63 4.59 27.66
CA GLU A 198 10.06 5.79 26.92
C GLU A 198 10.90 6.72 27.79
N ARG A 199 10.55 6.91 29.08
CA ARG A 199 11.33 7.70 30.02
C ARG A 199 12.67 7.04 30.35
N GLU A 200 12.69 5.74 30.56
CA GLU A 200 13.90 4.96 30.76
C GLU A 200 14.88 5.12 29.61
N ILE A 201 14.42 4.89 28.36
CA ILE A 201 15.23 5.04 27.15
C ILE A 201 15.73 6.47 26.97
N PHE A 202 14.88 7.47 27.24
CA PHE A 202 15.28 8.87 27.18
C PHE A 202 16.41 9.18 28.20
N SER A 203 16.33 8.59 29.39
CA SER A 203 17.41 8.71 30.41
C SER A 203 18.70 8.07 29.92
N ILE A 204 18.67 6.90 29.27
CA ILE A 204 19.83 6.24 28.68
C ILE A 204 20.46 7.14 27.61
N LEU A 205 19.67 7.68 26.68
CA LEU A 205 20.15 8.57 25.63
C LEU A 205 20.83 9.84 26.19
N LYS A 206 20.24 10.41 27.26
CA LYS A 206 20.79 11.59 27.92
C LYS A 206 22.10 11.28 28.65
N ASN A 207 22.15 10.21 29.45
CA ASN A 207 23.31 9.80 30.21
C ASN A 207 24.50 9.41 29.30
N SER A 208 24.21 8.78 28.17
CA SER A 208 25.20 8.43 27.16
C SER A 208 25.55 9.61 26.23
N ARG A 209 25.02 10.80 26.48
CA ARG A 209 25.22 12.02 25.65
C ARG A 209 24.86 11.82 24.17
N ILE A 210 23.99 10.87 23.87
CA ILE A 210 23.53 10.59 22.51
C ILE A 210 22.56 11.70 22.05
N GLN A 211 21.74 12.22 22.98
CA GLN A 211 20.79 13.30 22.73
C GLN A 211 21.26 14.58 23.42
N HIS A 212 22.23 15.25 22.87
CA HIS A 212 22.66 16.55 23.39
C HIS A 212 22.50 17.62 22.28
N PRO A 213 21.81 18.75 22.53
CA PRO A 213 21.51 19.76 21.50
C PRO A 213 22.76 20.33 20.83
N ALA A 214 23.87 20.46 21.56
CA ALA A 214 25.14 20.99 21.04
C ALA A 214 26.02 19.94 20.33
N SER A 215 25.65 18.65 20.35
CA SER A 215 26.52 17.58 19.85
C SER A 215 25.77 16.49 19.08
N SER A 216 24.72 16.86 18.33
CA SER A 216 24.00 15.92 17.46
C SER A 216 24.95 15.20 16.47
N GLN A 217 26.05 15.82 16.11
CA GLN A 217 27.12 15.25 15.27
C GLN A 217 27.73 13.98 15.87
N HIS A 218 27.82 13.89 17.21
CA HIS A 218 28.42 12.74 17.88
C HIS A 218 27.42 11.67 18.35
N SER A 219 26.15 11.80 18.00
CA SER A 219 25.12 10.85 18.43
C SER A 219 25.44 9.41 18.04
N ILE A 220 25.89 9.20 16.82
CA ILE A 220 26.26 7.85 16.32
C ILE A 220 27.56 7.36 16.99
N ARG A 221 28.55 8.23 17.18
CA ARG A 221 29.75 7.89 17.94
C ARG A 221 29.39 7.39 19.35
N ASN A 222 28.57 8.14 20.05
CA ASN A 222 28.16 7.81 21.41
C ASN A 222 27.26 6.56 21.47
N LEU A 223 26.47 6.31 20.43
CA LEU A 223 25.73 5.05 20.27
C LEU A 223 26.71 3.86 20.18
N VAL A 224 27.75 3.95 19.36
CA VAL A 224 28.76 2.88 19.24
C VAL A 224 29.47 2.66 20.56
N VAL A 225 29.80 3.73 21.31
CA VAL A 225 30.40 3.64 22.66
C VAL A 225 29.45 2.95 23.65
N LEU A 226 28.15 3.23 23.60
CA LEU A 226 27.15 2.56 24.42
C LEU A 226 27.09 1.07 24.08
N MET A 227 27.03 0.75 22.80
CA MET A 227 26.96 -0.64 22.34
C MET A 227 28.24 -1.43 22.63
N ALA A 228 29.41 -0.77 22.67
CA ALA A 228 30.69 -1.37 23.07
C ALA A 228 30.68 -1.85 24.54
N GLN A 229 29.82 -1.31 25.38
CA GLN A 229 29.66 -1.69 26.78
C GLN A 229 28.66 -2.83 27.01
N HIS A 230 28.02 -3.29 25.93
CA HIS A 230 27.03 -4.35 26.02
C HIS A 230 27.71 -5.67 26.51
N LYS A 231 27.12 -6.27 27.53
CA LYS A 231 27.58 -7.56 28.07
C LYS A 231 26.64 -8.66 27.62
N VAL A 232 27.16 -9.53 26.78
CA VAL A 232 26.44 -10.70 26.31
C VAL A 232 26.96 -11.93 27.07
N GLY A 233 26.30 -12.27 28.14
CA GLY A 233 26.51 -13.51 28.90
C GLY A 233 27.96 -13.81 29.30
N GLU A 234 28.18 -14.32 30.48
CA GLU A 234 29.55 -14.58 31.03
C GLU A 234 30.32 -15.66 30.31
N ARG A 235 29.68 -16.44 29.41
CA ARG A 235 30.28 -17.58 28.70
C ARG A 235 30.80 -17.29 27.29
N VAL A 236 30.60 -16.07 26.78
CA VAL A 236 31.02 -15.70 25.42
C VAL A 236 32.34 -14.95 25.49
N ARG A 237 33.39 -15.51 24.88
CA ARG A 237 34.68 -14.84 24.82
C ARG A 237 34.70 -13.77 23.75
N PRO A 238 35.12 -12.54 24.06
CA PRO A 238 35.18 -11.45 23.10
C PRO A 238 36.05 -11.76 21.86
N GLU A 239 37.12 -12.58 22.02
CA GLU A 239 37.99 -12.98 20.93
C GLU A 239 37.23 -13.82 19.88
N ASP A 240 36.37 -14.76 20.32
CA ASP A 240 35.60 -15.61 19.42
C ASP A 240 34.59 -14.79 18.64
N VAL A 241 33.96 -13.80 19.28
CA VAL A 241 33.05 -12.88 18.63
C VAL A 241 33.78 -12.06 17.58
N LEU A 242 34.96 -11.54 17.91
CA LEU A 242 35.78 -10.75 16.96
C LEU A 242 36.20 -11.60 15.76
N GLU A 243 36.66 -12.84 15.95
CA GLU A 243 37.03 -13.74 14.86
C GLU A 243 35.83 -14.10 13.95
N CYS A 244 34.63 -14.17 14.49
CA CYS A 244 33.41 -14.34 13.69
C CYS A 244 33.13 -13.11 12.84
N ILE A 245 33.18 -11.89 13.44
CA ILE A 245 32.85 -10.64 12.76
C ILE A 245 33.88 -10.29 11.68
N LYS A 246 35.16 -10.63 11.87
CA LYS A 246 36.22 -10.42 10.87
C LYS A 246 35.89 -11.04 9.51
N LYS A 247 35.06 -12.05 9.45
CA LYS A 247 34.62 -12.70 8.21
C LYS A 247 33.52 -11.92 7.48
N HIS A 248 32.94 -10.90 8.10
CA HIS A 248 31.90 -10.09 7.50
C HIS A 248 32.49 -9.09 6.48
N ARG A 249 31.83 -8.92 5.32
CA ARG A 249 32.32 -8.05 4.23
C ARG A 249 32.54 -6.58 4.64
N LEU A 250 31.77 -6.09 5.60
CA LEU A 250 31.87 -4.71 6.10
C LEU A 250 32.89 -4.55 7.25
N PHE A 251 33.53 -5.62 7.71
CA PHE A 251 34.44 -5.54 8.85
C PHE A 251 35.63 -4.62 8.61
N PRO A 252 36.33 -4.66 7.45
CA PRO A 252 37.49 -3.76 7.21
C PRO A 252 37.10 -2.30 7.34
N GLN A 253 35.94 -1.92 6.80
CA GLN A 253 35.39 -0.56 6.89
C GLN A 253 34.96 -0.21 8.33
N ALA A 254 34.36 -1.15 9.06
CA ALA A 254 34.01 -0.97 10.46
C ALA A 254 35.24 -0.77 11.36
N GLU A 255 36.24 -1.58 11.17
CA GLU A 255 37.53 -1.47 11.90
C GLU A 255 38.23 -0.13 11.63
N ALA A 256 38.28 0.27 10.33
CA ALA A 256 38.83 1.57 9.95
C ALA A 256 38.05 2.72 10.61
N SER A 257 36.71 2.65 10.57
CA SER A 257 35.86 3.67 11.19
C SER A 257 36.07 3.78 12.70
N ILE A 258 36.22 2.66 13.42
CA ILE A 258 36.51 2.66 14.86
C ILE A 258 37.88 3.27 15.14
N ARG A 259 38.90 2.82 14.44
CA ARG A 259 40.27 3.31 14.65
C ARG A 259 40.40 4.81 14.37
N LEU A 260 39.83 5.28 13.28
CA LEU A 260 39.95 6.69 12.85
C LEU A 260 39.01 7.63 13.62
N ARG A 261 37.78 7.19 13.91
CA ARG A 261 36.74 8.08 14.39
C ARG A 261 36.43 7.92 15.89
N ILE A 262 36.69 6.74 16.47
CA ILE A 262 36.36 6.44 17.87
C ILE A 262 37.59 5.77 18.57
N PRO A 263 38.76 6.40 18.60
CA PRO A 263 39.94 5.81 19.21
C PRO A 263 39.79 5.56 20.73
N ASP A 264 38.91 6.27 21.39
CA ASP A 264 38.59 6.08 22.81
C ASP A 264 38.12 4.66 23.15
N ILE A 265 37.45 3.96 22.22
CA ILE A 265 37.03 2.57 22.43
C ILE A 265 38.25 1.68 22.62
N GLN A 266 39.26 1.87 21.77
CA GLN A 266 40.51 1.09 21.86
C GLN A 266 41.24 1.36 23.20
N LYS A 267 41.17 2.60 23.66
CA LYS A 267 41.91 3.06 24.85
C LYS A 267 41.23 2.66 26.17
N TYR A 268 39.87 2.78 26.23
CA TYR A 268 39.13 2.66 27.49
C TYR A 268 38.21 1.45 27.56
N LEU A 269 37.84 0.85 26.41
CA LEU A 269 36.90 -0.26 26.30
C LEU A 269 37.53 -1.48 25.61
N ASN A 270 38.86 -1.61 25.63
CA ASN A 270 39.51 -2.78 25.09
C ASN A 270 39.27 -3.98 26.00
N LEU A 271 38.72 -5.06 25.43
CA LEU A 271 38.43 -6.31 26.13
C LEU A 271 39.64 -7.31 26.08
N GLY A 272 40.87 -6.82 25.86
CA GLY A 272 42.04 -7.68 25.73
C GLY A 272 42.22 -8.30 24.34
N THR A 273 41.36 -7.99 23.40
CA THR A 273 41.41 -8.55 22.04
C THR A 273 42.50 -7.92 21.18
N LYS A 274 43.10 -8.74 20.29
CA LYS A 274 43.97 -8.21 19.22
C LYS A 274 43.10 -7.63 18.09
N GLY A 275 42.58 -6.42 18.30
CA GLY A 275 41.71 -5.73 17.36
C GLY A 275 40.71 -4.80 18.05
N PRO A 276 39.72 -4.29 17.33
CA PRO A 276 38.71 -3.43 17.89
C PRO A 276 37.77 -4.19 18.86
N ASN A 277 37.11 -3.45 19.76
CA ASN A 277 36.08 -4.04 20.59
C ASN A 277 35.00 -4.72 19.72
N PRO A 278 34.70 -6.03 19.90
CA PRO A 278 33.82 -6.79 19.03
C PRO A 278 32.40 -6.23 19.02
N TYR A 279 31.87 -5.77 20.16
CA TYR A 279 30.53 -5.20 20.23
C TYR A 279 30.43 -3.84 19.55
N ALA A 280 31.50 -3.03 19.61
CA ALA A 280 31.61 -1.82 18.81
C ALA A 280 31.65 -2.15 17.30
N ALA A 281 32.41 -3.17 16.92
CA ALA A 281 32.49 -3.62 15.53
C ALA A 281 31.12 -4.11 15.02
N MET A 282 30.37 -4.88 15.83
CA MET A 282 29.00 -5.28 15.51
C MET A 282 28.11 -4.04 15.28
N ALA A 283 28.16 -3.05 16.17
CA ALA A 283 27.35 -1.85 16.03
C ALA A 283 27.68 -1.09 14.73
N VAL A 284 28.96 -0.93 14.41
CA VAL A 284 29.38 -0.24 13.19
C VAL A 284 28.98 -1.03 11.93
N VAL A 285 29.14 -2.36 11.93
CA VAL A 285 28.67 -3.22 10.83
C VAL A 285 27.16 -3.04 10.61
N LEU A 286 26.37 -3.02 11.69
CA LEU A 286 24.92 -2.79 11.59
C LEU A 286 24.59 -1.40 11.03
N ILE A 287 25.32 -0.36 11.42
CA ILE A 287 25.13 1.00 10.91
C ILE A 287 25.56 1.13 9.43
N LEU A 288 26.59 0.40 9.03
CA LEU A 288 27.06 0.38 7.64
C LEU A 288 26.27 -0.58 6.74
N SER A 289 25.35 -1.38 7.31
CA SER A 289 24.57 -2.37 6.55
C SER A 289 23.61 -1.69 5.59
N GLU A 290 23.77 -1.95 4.30
CA GLU A 290 22.96 -1.41 3.22
C GLU A 290 21.67 -2.22 2.99
N SER A 291 21.67 -3.49 3.43
CA SER A 291 20.56 -4.43 3.18
C SER A 291 20.28 -5.34 4.37
N VAL A 292 19.12 -5.95 4.36
CA VAL A 292 18.77 -7.04 5.29
C VAL A 292 19.77 -8.19 5.20
N GLY A 293 20.31 -8.47 4.01
CA GLY A 293 21.30 -9.52 3.78
C GLY A 293 22.58 -9.34 4.59
N ASP A 294 23.01 -8.11 4.82
CA ASP A 294 24.20 -7.83 5.65
C ASP A 294 23.94 -8.20 7.11
N VAL A 295 22.77 -7.84 7.64
CA VAL A 295 22.41 -8.20 9.02
C VAL A 295 22.24 -9.72 9.16
N GLN A 296 21.65 -10.39 8.18
CA GLN A 296 21.53 -11.85 8.16
C GLN A 296 22.89 -12.53 8.12
N ALA A 297 23.85 -12.01 7.32
CA ALA A 297 25.21 -12.52 7.27
C ALA A 297 25.91 -12.36 8.63
N LEU A 298 25.75 -11.21 9.29
CA LEU A 298 26.29 -10.98 10.64
C LEU A 298 25.71 -12.01 11.64
N VAL A 299 24.40 -12.19 11.67
CA VAL A 299 23.72 -13.15 12.55
C VAL A 299 24.21 -14.58 12.28
N SER A 300 24.36 -14.97 11.01
CA SER A 300 24.86 -16.29 10.63
C SER A 300 26.29 -16.54 11.13
N LEU A 301 27.15 -15.52 11.06
CA LEU A 301 28.51 -15.62 11.59
C LEU A 301 28.54 -15.70 13.11
N LEU A 302 27.70 -14.91 13.78
CA LEU A 302 27.64 -14.89 15.25
C LEU A 302 27.04 -16.16 15.85
N SER A 303 26.19 -16.88 15.12
CA SER A 303 25.59 -18.14 15.57
C SER A 303 26.64 -19.23 15.88
N GLY A 304 27.86 -19.07 15.36
CA GLY A 304 28.99 -19.95 15.66
C GLY A 304 29.64 -19.73 17.05
N CYS A 305 29.40 -18.57 17.67
CA CYS A 305 30.03 -18.21 18.95
C CYS A 305 29.08 -17.68 20.01
N MET A 306 27.90 -17.23 19.62
CA MET A 306 26.88 -16.67 20.50
C MET A 306 25.61 -17.50 20.45
N SER A 307 24.87 -17.56 21.57
CA SER A 307 23.53 -18.16 21.59
C SER A 307 22.54 -17.31 20.80
N HIS A 308 21.47 -17.96 20.31
CA HIS A 308 20.33 -17.26 19.69
C HIS A 308 19.81 -16.11 20.56
N THR A 309 19.70 -16.33 21.86
CA THR A 309 19.31 -15.31 22.85
C THR A 309 20.29 -14.15 22.89
N GLY A 310 21.60 -14.44 22.94
CA GLY A 310 22.63 -13.40 22.97
C GLY A 310 22.59 -12.50 21.75
N VAL A 311 22.41 -13.07 20.56
CA VAL A 311 22.28 -12.33 19.30
C VAL A 311 21.00 -11.49 19.30
N THR A 312 19.85 -12.07 19.68
CA THR A 312 18.58 -11.33 19.71
C THR A 312 18.58 -10.20 20.74
N GLU A 313 19.18 -10.38 21.90
CA GLU A 313 19.33 -9.32 22.92
C GLU A 313 20.18 -8.16 22.39
N TYR A 314 21.31 -8.43 21.74
CA TYR A 314 22.14 -7.39 21.15
C TYR A 314 21.42 -6.61 20.06
N LEU A 315 20.78 -7.33 19.13
CA LEU A 315 20.01 -6.71 18.05
C LEU A 315 18.84 -5.88 18.59
N SER A 316 18.12 -6.39 19.61
CA SER A 316 17.02 -5.67 20.25
C SER A 316 17.49 -4.39 20.94
N HIS A 317 18.64 -4.41 21.61
CA HIS A 317 19.24 -3.22 22.19
C HIS A 317 19.58 -2.19 21.10
N MET A 318 20.26 -2.61 20.04
CA MET A 318 20.58 -1.73 18.92
C MET A 318 19.33 -1.15 18.25
N ALA A 319 18.31 -2.00 17.99
CA ALA A 319 17.03 -1.56 17.40
C ALA A 319 16.31 -0.53 18.28
N THR A 320 16.31 -0.75 19.60
CA THR A 320 15.74 0.22 20.57
C THR A 320 16.41 1.57 20.45
N MET A 321 17.74 1.60 20.44
CA MET A 321 18.51 2.84 20.37
C MET A 321 18.30 3.56 19.02
N LEU A 322 18.30 2.85 17.89
CA LEU A 322 18.04 3.44 16.58
C LEU A 322 16.63 4.03 16.49
N LEU A 323 15.63 3.30 16.98
CA LEU A 323 14.24 3.80 17.02
C LEU A 323 14.11 5.02 17.95
N ALA A 324 14.86 5.03 19.06
CA ALA A 324 14.88 6.15 19.98
C ALA A 324 15.53 7.41 19.37
N LEU A 325 16.61 7.24 18.61
CA LEU A 325 17.21 8.34 17.83
C LEU A 325 16.20 8.94 16.85
N GLU A 326 15.50 8.10 16.12
CA GLU A 326 14.48 8.53 15.16
C GLU A 326 13.34 9.30 15.85
N ARG A 327 12.79 8.76 16.95
CA ARG A 327 11.75 9.43 17.75
C ARG A 327 12.24 10.75 18.38
N SER A 328 13.54 10.85 18.67
CA SER A 328 14.20 12.07 19.14
C SER A 328 14.51 13.07 18.01
N ARG A 329 14.03 12.82 16.79
CA ARG A 329 14.25 13.65 15.60
C ARG A 329 15.73 13.80 15.18
N ILE A 330 16.57 12.86 15.59
CA ILE A 330 17.94 12.76 15.07
C ILE A 330 17.83 12.04 13.72
N ARG A 331 18.34 12.68 12.68
CA ARG A 331 18.26 12.13 11.32
C ARG A 331 19.16 10.94 11.18
N ILE A 332 18.58 9.80 10.97
CA ILE A 332 19.24 8.57 10.55
C ILE A 332 18.42 7.93 9.44
N ASN A 333 19.08 7.08 8.64
CA ASN A 333 18.39 6.31 7.62
C ASN A 333 17.38 5.35 8.28
N ASN A 334 16.14 5.37 7.82
CA ASN A 334 15.09 4.45 8.27
C ASN A 334 15.47 2.98 8.02
N ARG A 335 16.27 2.69 7.00
CA ARG A 335 16.75 1.35 6.66
C ARG A 335 17.54 0.70 7.80
N LEU A 336 18.28 1.47 8.60
CA LEU A 336 19.07 0.92 9.71
C LEU A 336 18.21 0.16 10.72
N HIS A 337 17.14 0.80 11.18
CA HIS A 337 16.18 0.14 12.08
C HIS A 337 15.41 -0.97 11.35
N TYR A 338 14.98 -0.74 10.11
CA TYR A 338 14.24 -1.72 9.34
C TYR A 338 15.00 -3.02 9.12
N ASN A 339 16.29 -2.97 8.74
CA ASN A 339 17.10 -4.14 8.50
C ASN A 339 17.23 -5.03 9.76
N ILE A 340 17.42 -4.42 10.92
CA ILE A 340 17.52 -5.13 12.20
C ILE A 340 16.14 -5.69 12.59
N TYR A 341 15.08 -4.86 12.50
CA TYR A 341 13.72 -5.29 12.80
C TYR A 341 13.31 -6.50 11.95
N TYR A 342 13.63 -6.46 10.65
CA TYR A 342 13.33 -7.55 9.72
C TYR A 342 13.94 -8.88 10.19
N VAL A 343 15.22 -8.86 10.54
CA VAL A 343 15.93 -10.06 10.98
C VAL A 343 15.39 -10.55 12.32
N LEU A 344 15.17 -9.66 13.30
CA LEU A 344 14.53 -10.00 14.57
C LEU A 344 13.15 -10.62 14.35
N HIS A 345 12.34 -10.05 13.46
CA HIS A 345 11.02 -10.57 13.14
C HIS A 345 11.09 -11.99 12.57
N LEU A 346 12.02 -12.25 11.64
CA LEU A 346 12.19 -13.62 11.11
C LEU A 346 12.72 -14.61 12.16
N MET A 347 13.56 -14.16 13.08
CA MET A 347 14.05 -15.00 14.18
C MET A 347 12.93 -15.35 15.18
N GLU A 348 11.96 -14.48 15.38
CA GLU A 348 10.82 -14.68 16.28
C GLU A 348 9.62 -15.37 15.61
N ASN A 349 9.36 -15.08 14.33
CA ASN A 349 8.18 -15.54 13.59
C ASN A 349 8.50 -16.69 12.62
N GLY A 350 9.76 -16.99 12.39
CA GLY A 350 10.18 -18.06 11.50
C GLY A 350 9.61 -19.42 11.95
N PRO A 351 9.28 -20.30 10.99
CA PRO A 351 8.81 -21.64 11.35
C PRO A 351 9.92 -22.38 12.09
N PHE A 352 9.56 -22.98 13.22
CA PHE A 352 10.47 -23.90 13.92
C PHE A 352 10.83 -25.04 12.99
N SER A 353 12.10 -25.22 12.68
CA SER A 353 12.60 -26.42 11.98
C SER A 353 12.54 -27.62 12.94
N VAL A 354 11.38 -28.21 13.06
CA VAL A 354 11.27 -29.56 13.67
C VAL A 354 11.89 -30.52 12.67
N GLY A 355 12.85 -31.32 13.14
CA GLY A 355 13.76 -32.11 12.37
C GLY A 355 13.16 -32.81 11.15
N SER A 356 13.99 -32.96 10.13
CA SER A 356 13.69 -33.52 8.82
C SER A 356 12.91 -34.83 8.89
N SER A 357 11.61 -34.78 8.63
CA SER A 357 10.87 -35.97 8.28
C SER A 357 11.05 -36.26 6.78
N GLN A 358 11.43 -37.50 6.50
CA GLN A 358 11.78 -38.03 5.17
C GLN A 358 10.59 -38.19 4.21
N SER A 359 9.65 -37.27 4.17
CA SER A 359 8.58 -37.29 3.19
C SER A 359 8.77 -36.19 2.14
N GLY A 360 8.97 -36.61 0.90
CA GLY A 360 9.37 -35.76 -0.24
C GLY A 360 8.33 -34.76 -0.79
N ARG A 361 7.42 -34.25 0.03
CA ARG A 361 6.52 -33.15 -0.33
C ARG A 361 6.90 -31.88 0.43
N PRO A 362 6.93 -30.70 -0.22
CA PRO A 362 7.23 -29.44 0.44
C PRO A 362 6.12 -29.14 1.45
N GLN A 363 6.44 -29.30 2.74
CA GLN A 363 5.55 -28.94 3.83
C GLN A 363 5.41 -27.41 3.86
N ILE A 364 4.18 -26.89 3.82
CA ILE A 364 3.91 -25.45 4.00
C ILE A 364 4.29 -25.10 5.44
N GLN A 365 5.34 -24.33 5.59
CA GLN A 365 5.80 -23.83 6.89
C GLN A 365 4.97 -22.60 7.28
N LEU A 366 4.15 -22.73 8.32
CA LEU A 366 3.32 -21.64 8.85
C LEU A 366 4.14 -20.72 9.77
N THR A 367 3.91 -19.43 9.69
CA THR A 367 4.48 -18.47 10.64
C THR A 367 3.77 -18.55 12.00
N CYS A 368 4.42 -18.04 13.07
CA CYS A 368 3.77 -17.93 14.37
C CYS A 368 2.48 -17.10 14.33
N GLU A 369 2.44 -16.03 13.52
CA GLU A 369 1.24 -15.22 13.33
C GLU A 369 0.09 -16.04 12.72
N GLN A 370 0.37 -16.90 11.72
CA GLN A 370 -0.62 -17.79 11.13
C GLN A 370 -1.07 -18.86 12.13
N GLN A 371 -0.15 -19.45 12.89
CA GLN A 371 -0.48 -20.45 13.90
C GLN A 371 -1.40 -19.90 15.00
N GLN A 372 -1.20 -18.64 15.41
CA GLN A 372 -2.09 -17.99 16.38
C GLN A 372 -3.53 -17.86 15.86
N ILE A 373 -3.70 -17.57 14.56
CA ILE A 373 -5.03 -17.51 13.94
C ILE A 373 -5.65 -18.92 13.88
N LEU A 374 -4.87 -19.91 13.46
CA LEU A 374 -5.33 -21.29 13.34
C LEU A 374 -5.71 -21.92 14.68
N GLY A 375 -5.03 -21.53 15.76
CA GLY A 375 -5.32 -21.97 17.13
C GLY A 375 -6.54 -21.30 17.77
N HIS A 376 -7.18 -20.33 17.12
CA HIS A 376 -8.35 -19.65 17.64
C HIS A 376 -9.63 -20.42 17.31
N ASP A 377 -10.34 -20.91 18.32
CA ASP A 377 -11.64 -21.56 18.14
C ASP A 377 -12.75 -20.53 18.19
N ILE A 378 -13.33 -20.26 17.03
CA ILE A 378 -14.36 -19.23 16.86
C ILE A 378 -15.68 -19.60 17.54
N GLN A 379 -16.24 -18.68 18.27
CA GLN A 379 -17.55 -18.79 18.90
C GLN A 379 -18.61 -18.04 18.08
N GLN A 380 -19.88 -18.32 18.35
CA GLN A 380 -21.01 -17.75 17.62
C GLN A 380 -21.04 -16.21 17.66
N ASP A 381 -20.64 -15.62 18.78
CA ASP A 381 -20.63 -14.16 18.96
C ASP A 381 -19.31 -13.49 18.60
N ASP A 382 -18.33 -14.27 18.16
CA ASP A 382 -17.01 -13.74 17.84
C ASP A 382 -17.03 -12.90 16.57
N VAL A 383 -16.33 -11.78 16.68
CA VAL A 383 -15.94 -10.92 15.55
C VAL A 383 -14.42 -10.83 15.55
N VAL A 384 -13.79 -11.65 14.74
CA VAL A 384 -12.32 -11.73 14.63
C VAL A 384 -11.86 -10.84 13.49
N LYS A 385 -10.88 -10.00 13.75
CA LYS A 385 -10.18 -9.22 12.72
C LYS A 385 -8.80 -9.78 12.43
N ILE A 386 -8.48 -9.94 11.15
CA ILE A 386 -7.14 -10.30 10.67
C ILE A 386 -6.62 -9.15 9.81
N ILE A 387 -5.75 -8.34 10.39
CA ILE A 387 -5.07 -7.26 9.68
C ILE A 387 -3.86 -7.85 8.95
N ALA A 388 -3.93 -7.90 7.64
CA ALA A 388 -2.97 -8.66 6.84
C ALA A 388 -2.40 -7.81 5.70
N PHE A 389 -1.11 -7.53 5.73
CA PHE A 389 -0.44 -6.78 4.66
C PHE A 389 -0.45 -7.53 3.32
N ALA A 390 0.07 -6.86 2.28
CA ALA A 390 0.14 -7.43 0.93
C ALA A 390 0.97 -8.72 0.89
N GLY A 391 0.41 -9.77 0.29
CA GLY A 391 1.13 -11.03 0.05
C GLY A 391 1.38 -11.89 1.29
N THR A 392 0.71 -11.65 2.42
CA THR A 392 0.92 -12.35 3.70
C THR A 392 0.16 -13.67 3.83
N GLY A 393 -0.45 -14.17 2.74
CA GLY A 393 -1.12 -15.47 2.75
C GLY A 393 -2.50 -15.45 3.40
N LYS A 394 -3.26 -14.34 3.32
CA LYS A 394 -4.63 -14.21 3.83
C LYS A 394 -5.51 -15.41 3.50
N THR A 395 -5.73 -15.66 2.21
CA THR A 395 -6.60 -16.73 1.72
C THR A 395 -6.07 -18.11 2.12
N THR A 396 -4.77 -18.35 2.04
CA THR A 396 -4.15 -19.62 2.47
C THR A 396 -4.38 -19.88 3.96
N THR A 397 -4.32 -18.86 4.81
CA THR A 397 -4.60 -18.98 6.24
C THR A 397 -6.08 -19.35 6.48
N LEU A 398 -7.02 -18.75 5.74
CA LEU A 398 -8.44 -19.07 5.83
C LEU A 398 -8.74 -20.51 5.33
N ILE A 399 -8.08 -20.94 4.24
CA ILE A 399 -8.19 -22.31 3.74
C ILE A 399 -7.77 -23.30 4.84
N LYS A 400 -6.58 -23.08 5.42
CA LYS A 400 -6.08 -23.94 6.51
C LYS A 400 -6.97 -23.90 7.74
N TYR A 401 -7.57 -22.76 8.05
CA TYR A 401 -8.52 -22.60 9.14
C TYR A 401 -9.76 -23.46 8.94
N ALA A 402 -10.33 -23.46 7.73
CA ALA A 402 -11.48 -24.28 7.38
C ALA A 402 -11.15 -25.78 7.30
N GLU A 403 -9.97 -26.15 6.74
CA GLU A 403 -9.49 -27.53 6.70
C GLU A 403 -9.40 -28.18 8.10
N GLN A 404 -9.00 -27.41 9.11
CA GLN A 404 -8.89 -27.89 10.50
C GLN A 404 -10.24 -28.03 11.20
N ARG A 405 -11.33 -27.52 10.61
CA ARG A 405 -12.70 -27.51 11.21
C ARG A 405 -13.74 -28.04 10.24
N PRO A 406 -13.61 -29.31 9.80
CA PRO A 406 -14.50 -29.90 8.78
C PRO A 406 -15.96 -30.04 9.26
N HIS A 407 -16.20 -29.91 10.57
CA HIS A 407 -17.53 -29.95 11.17
C HIS A 407 -18.30 -28.61 11.09
N LEU A 408 -17.62 -27.50 10.74
CA LEU A 408 -18.24 -26.18 10.55
C LEU A 408 -18.50 -25.92 9.07
N ARG A 409 -19.60 -25.22 8.80
CA ARG A 409 -19.96 -24.73 7.47
C ARG A 409 -19.58 -23.27 7.34
N PHE A 410 -18.77 -22.96 6.35
CA PHE A 410 -18.26 -21.62 6.13
C PHE A 410 -18.87 -20.98 4.90
N LEU A 411 -19.10 -19.67 4.95
CA LEU A 411 -19.31 -18.85 3.77
C LEU A 411 -18.11 -17.92 3.57
N TYR A 412 -17.40 -18.10 2.48
CA TYR A 412 -16.34 -17.18 2.05
C TYR A 412 -16.95 -16.10 1.15
N VAL A 413 -16.97 -14.89 1.64
CA VAL A 413 -17.48 -13.71 0.95
C VAL A 413 -16.33 -13.04 0.20
N ALA A 414 -16.26 -13.28 -1.11
CA ALA A 414 -15.25 -12.71 -2.00
C ALA A 414 -15.61 -11.30 -2.44
N PHE A 415 -14.58 -10.50 -2.71
CA PHE A 415 -14.76 -9.14 -3.20
C PHE A 415 -15.32 -9.10 -4.64
N ASN A 416 -14.88 -10.01 -5.52
CA ASN A 416 -15.34 -10.08 -6.91
C ASN A 416 -15.45 -11.54 -7.41
N LYS A 417 -16.05 -11.71 -8.61
CA LYS A 417 -16.33 -13.02 -9.21
C LYS A 417 -15.07 -13.84 -9.46
N SER A 418 -14.01 -13.23 -10.00
CA SER A 418 -12.77 -13.97 -10.30
C SER A 418 -12.12 -14.54 -9.05
N VAL A 419 -12.13 -13.78 -7.95
CA VAL A 419 -11.65 -14.26 -6.63
C VAL A 419 -12.57 -15.36 -6.09
N ALA A 420 -13.89 -15.23 -6.25
CA ALA A 420 -14.83 -16.28 -5.83
C ALA A 420 -14.60 -17.58 -6.61
N CYS A 421 -14.46 -17.51 -7.93
CA CYS A 421 -14.18 -18.69 -8.77
C CYS A 421 -12.84 -19.36 -8.43
N GLU A 422 -11.79 -18.59 -8.15
CA GLU A 422 -10.52 -19.13 -7.69
C GLU A 422 -10.67 -19.77 -6.30
N ALA A 423 -11.42 -19.14 -5.41
CA ALA A 423 -11.66 -19.64 -4.07
C ALA A 423 -12.38 -21.00 -4.09
N VAL A 424 -13.39 -21.18 -4.94
CA VAL A 424 -14.08 -22.49 -5.10
C VAL A 424 -13.11 -23.63 -5.42
N ARG A 425 -12.06 -23.37 -6.20
CA ARG A 425 -11.05 -24.38 -6.57
C ARG A 425 -10.05 -24.68 -5.45
N ARG A 426 -9.96 -23.81 -4.45
CA ARG A 426 -8.89 -23.86 -3.43
C ARG A 426 -9.40 -24.19 -2.04
N PHE A 427 -10.61 -23.83 -1.71
CA PHE A 427 -11.20 -24.10 -0.41
C PHE A 427 -11.73 -25.52 -0.30
N PRO A 428 -11.75 -26.11 0.90
CA PRO A 428 -12.35 -27.42 1.13
C PRO A 428 -13.88 -27.38 0.98
N GLY A 429 -14.50 -28.55 0.79
CA GLY A 429 -15.93 -28.70 0.49
C GLY A 429 -16.92 -28.19 1.56
N ASN A 430 -16.43 -27.87 2.76
CA ASN A 430 -17.22 -27.25 3.81
C ASN A 430 -17.28 -25.70 3.73
N VAL A 431 -16.79 -25.12 2.62
CA VAL A 431 -16.75 -23.66 2.39
C VAL A 431 -17.48 -23.31 1.11
N ASP A 432 -18.56 -22.57 1.21
CA ASP A 432 -19.21 -21.94 0.05
C ASP A 432 -18.52 -20.62 -0.28
N CYS A 433 -18.16 -20.41 -1.55
CA CYS A 433 -17.49 -19.18 -2.00
C CYS A 433 -18.43 -18.36 -2.88
N LYS A 434 -18.86 -17.19 -2.41
CA LYS A 434 -19.81 -16.31 -3.11
C LYS A 434 -19.40 -14.84 -2.97
N THR A 435 -19.86 -14.00 -3.90
CA THR A 435 -19.80 -12.55 -3.71
C THR A 435 -21.07 -12.07 -3.02
N VAL A 436 -21.03 -10.92 -2.32
CA VAL A 436 -22.25 -10.35 -1.70
C VAL A 436 -23.31 -10.06 -2.76
N HIS A 437 -22.87 -9.55 -3.92
CA HIS A 437 -23.79 -9.27 -5.04
C HIS A 437 -24.45 -10.54 -5.58
N SER A 438 -23.78 -11.70 -5.62
CA SER A 438 -24.40 -12.95 -6.05
C SER A 438 -25.43 -13.46 -5.03
N LEU A 439 -25.20 -13.26 -3.73
CA LEU A 439 -26.19 -13.57 -2.68
C LEU A 439 -27.42 -12.67 -2.84
N ALA A 440 -27.23 -11.36 -2.96
CA ALA A 440 -28.31 -10.39 -3.18
C ALA A 440 -29.05 -10.63 -4.51
N PHE A 441 -28.31 -11.05 -5.55
CA PHE A 441 -28.92 -11.38 -6.84
C PHE A 441 -29.84 -12.59 -6.73
N SER A 442 -29.44 -13.64 -6.03
CA SER A 442 -30.29 -14.81 -5.82
C SER A 442 -31.55 -14.46 -5.02
N GLY A 443 -31.47 -13.55 -4.05
CA GLY A 443 -32.60 -13.11 -3.23
C GLY A 443 -33.52 -12.10 -3.92
N VAL A 444 -32.96 -11.16 -4.68
CA VAL A 444 -33.70 -10.01 -5.22
C VAL A 444 -33.39 -9.76 -6.69
N GLY A 445 -32.11 -9.86 -7.13
CA GLY A 445 -31.69 -9.43 -8.46
C GLY A 445 -32.34 -10.19 -9.63
N ARG A 446 -32.63 -11.50 -9.48
CA ARG A 446 -33.23 -12.35 -10.52
C ARG A 446 -34.55 -11.80 -11.09
N MET A 447 -35.38 -11.18 -10.25
CA MET A 447 -36.66 -10.62 -10.73
C MET A 447 -36.41 -9.42 -11.67
N TYR A 448 -35.41 -8.62 -11.43
CA TYR A 448 -35.03 -7.48 -12.29
C TYR A 448 -34.39 -7.94 -13.59
N GLN A 449 -33.59 -9.01 -13.57
CA GLN A 449 -33.05 -9.63 -14.77
C GLN A 449 -34.17 -10.23 -15.64
N ALA A 450 -35.07 -11.02 -15.06
CA ALA A 450 -36.21 -11.57 -15.77
C ALA A 450 -37.10 -10.47 -16.38
N ALA A 451 -37.15 -9.33 -15.72
CA ALA A 451 -37.83 -8.14 -16.22
C ALA A 451 -37.02 -7.34 -17.24
N GLN A 452 -35.80 -7.75 -17.60
CA GLN A 452 -34.86 -6.99 -18.45
C GLN A 452 -34.68 -5.54 -17.97
N LYS A 453 -34.51 -5.36 -16.66
CA LYS A 453 -34.52 -4.06 -16.01
C LYS A 453 -33.27 -3.88 -15.14
N LEU A 454 -32.13 -4.43 -15.56
CA LEU A 454 -30.85 -4.24 -14.94
C LEU A 454 -29.95 -3.31 -15.77
N THR A 455 -29.18 -2.50 -15.06
CA THR A 455 -28.09 -1.69 -15.63
C THR A 455 -26.89 -1.74 -14.73
N SER A 456 -25.70 -1.63 -15.30
CA SER A 456 -24.45 -1.57 -14.56
C SER A 456 -24.33 -0.29 -13.72
N ASN A 457 -24.68 0.85 -14.29
CA ASN A 457 -24.52 2.16 -13.65
C ASN A 457 -25.62 3.15 -14.08
N LEU A 458 -26.02 4.03 -13.15
CA LEU A 458 -26.84 5.19 -13.47
C LEU A 458 -25.95 6.33 -13.97
N LYS A 459 -26.24 6.80 -15.18
CA LYS A 459 -25.50 7.91 -15.79
C LYS A 459 -26.22 9.22 -15.50
N PRO A 460 -25.48 10.32 -15.15
CA PRO A 460 -26.13 11.63 -15.00
C PRO A 460 -26.91 12.07 -16.25
N PHE A 461 -26.45 11.65 -17.43
CA PHE A 461 -27.14 11.90 -18.69
C PHE A 461 -28.57 11.29 -18.71
N THR A 462 -28.73 10.02 -18.34
CA THR A 462 -30.07 9.38 -18.32
C THR A 462 -30.93 9.96 -17.20
N VAL A 463 -30.33 10.31 -16.05
CA VAL A 463 -31.06 10.94 -14.94
C VAL A 463 -31.54 12.33 -15.31
N SER A 464 -30.78 13.13 -16.06
CA SER A 464 -31.18 14.48 -16.48
C SER A 464 -32.46 14.46 -17.30
N ALA A 465 -32.73 13.41 -18.08
CA ALA A 465 -33.93 13.27 -18.91
C ALA A 465 -35.20 12.99 -18.11
N VAL A 466 -35.10 12.60 -16.85
CA VAL A 466 -36.28 12.26 -15.99
C VAL A 466 -36.52 13.27 -14.88
N LEU A 467 -35.63 14.25 -14.72
CA LEU A 467 -35.85 15.33 -13.77
C LEU A 467 -37.00 16.25 -14.20
N PRO A 468 -37.74 16.88 -13.27
CA PRO A 468 -38.82 17.80 -13.58
C PRO A 468 -38.38 18.96 -14.49
N LYS A 469 -39.25 19.45 -15.36
CA LYS A 469 -38.98 20.62 -16.21
C LYS A 469 -38.52 21.81 -15.36
N GLY A 470 -37.47 22.50 -15.81
CA GLY A 470 -36.85 23.63 -15.08
C GLY A 470 -35.91 23.21 -13.95
N ARG A 471 -35.80 21.92 -13.66
CA ARG A 471 -34.85 21.34 -12.69
C ARG A 471 -33.82 20.40 -13.34
N GLY A 472 -33.79 20.37 -14.66
CA GLY A 472 -32.83 19.61 -15.44
C GLY A 472 -31.42 20.23 -15.36
N GLY A 473 -30.53 19.63 -16.13
CA GLY A 473 -29.12 20.02 -16.20
C GLY A 473 -28.20 18.95 -15.56
N PHE A 474 -27.02 18.85 -16.15
CA PHE A 474 -26.11 17.76 -15.79
C PHE A 474 -25.54 17.88 -14.39
N ALA A 475 -25.33 19.10 -13.88
CA ALA A 475 -24.87 19.32 -12.51
C ALA A 475 -25.88 18.77 -11.47
N LYS A 476 -27.18 19.06 -11.66
CA LYS A 476 -28.25 18.54 -10.77
C LYS A 476 -28.41 17.04 -10.93
N ALA A 477 -28.38 16.53 -12.15
CA ALA A 477 -28.41 15.09 -12.40
C ALA A 477 -27.22 14.37 -11.74
N LYS A 478 -26.04 14.99 -11.73
CA LYS A 478 -24.89 14.45 -11.00
C LYS A 478 -25.12 14.41 -9.49
N VAL A 479 -25.70 15.48 -8.91
CA VAL A 479 -26.03 15.50 -7.47
C VAL A 479 -27.04 14.40 -7.15
N VAL A 480 -28.11 14.26 -7.93
CA VAL A 480 -29.13 13.22 -7.76
C VAL A 480 -28.54 11.82 -7.87
N THR A 481 -27.72 11.56 -8.90
CA THR A 481 -27.04 10.27 -9.08
C THR A 481 -26.09 9.98 -7.91
N THR A 482 -25.32 10.97 -7.46
CA THR A 482 -24.41 10.82 -6.31
C THR A 482 -25.21 10.51 -5.04
N THR A 483 -26.30 11.21 -4.78
CA THR A 483 -27.17 10.98 -3.61
C THR A 483 -27.74 9.56 -3.61
N LEU A 484 -28.21 9.10 -4.77
CA LEU A 484 -28.74 7.74 -4.89
C LEU A 484 -27.67 6.68 -4.65
N ASN A 485 -26.47 6.86 -5.23
CA ASN A 485 -25.34 5.93 -5.00
C ASN A 485 -24.89 5.93 -3.53
N THR A 486 -24.85 7.11 -2.88
CA THR A 486 -24.54 7.21 -1.44
C THR A 486 -25.57 6.48 -0.59
N PHE A 487 -26.84 6.62 -0.91
CA PHE A 487 -27.92 5.87 -0.23
C PHE A 487 -27.79 4.37 -0.44
N MET A 488 -27.55 3.91 -1.67
CA MET A 488 -27.42 2.47 -1.96
C MET A 488 -26.21 1.85 -1.23
N ALA A 489 -25.15 2.60 -1.03
CA ALA A 489 -23.98 2.16 -0.28
C ALA A 489 -24.16 2.25 1.25
N SER A 490 -25.09 3.06 1.77
CA SER A 490 -25.32 3.27 3.20
C SER A 490 -26.08 2.13 3.85
N ALA A 491 -26.04 2.04 5.18
CA ALA A 491 -26.89 1.15 5.97
C ALA A 491 -28.30 1.72 6.22
N ASP A 492 -28.55 2.99 5.89
CA ASP A 492 -29.76 3.71 6.23
C ASP A 492 -31.00 3.12 5.54
N PRO A 493 -32.15 3.00 6.22
CA PRO A 493 -33.38 2.44 5.63
C PRO A 493 -34.06 3.39 4.65
N THR A 494 -33.81 4.68 4.73
CA THR A 494 -34.48 5.71 3.94
C THR A 494 -33.51 6.75 3.41
N ILE A 495 -33.85 7.39 2.30
CA ILE A 495 -33.11 8.48 1.71
C ILE A 495 -33.31 9.74 2.54
N THR A 496 -32.23 10.37 2.96
CA THR A 496 -32.22 11.58 3.80
C THR A 496 -31.29 12.65 3.25
N ALA A 497 -31.36 13.85 3.80
CA ALA A 497 -30.48 14.97 3.41
C ALA A 497 -28.98 14.71 3.70
N SER A 498 -28.65 13.72 4.56
CA SER A 498 -27.26 13.32 4.83
C SER A 498 -26.58 12.65 3.62
N HIS A 499 -27.37 12.03 2.72
CA HIS A 499 -26.87 11.42 1.50
C HIS A 499 -26.55 12.45 0.42
N VAL A 500 -27.12 13.66 0.52
CA VAL A 500 -26.91 14.74 -0.45
C VAL A 500 -25.55 15.37 -0.20
N PRO A 501 -24.68 15.53 -1.22
CA PRO A 501 -23.39 16.21 -1.06
C PRO A 501 -23.59 17.65 -0.58
N SER A 502 -22.64 18.18 0.20
CA SER A 502 -22.72 19.55 0.72
C SER A 502 -22.62 20.62 -0.35
N ALA A 503 -21.90 20.31 -1.42
CA ALA A 503 -21.70 21.20 -2.55
C ALA A 503 -21.49 20.40 -3.83
N HIS A 504 -21.85 20.98 -4.95
CA HIS A 504 -21.40 20.55 -6.28
C HIS A 504 -20.12 21.32 -6.62
N VAL A 505 -19.08 20.60 -7.02
CA VAL A 505 -17.82 21.18 -7.46
C VAL A 505 -17.62 20.80 -8.91
N SER A 506 -17.46 21.77 -9.83
CA SER A 506 -17.12 21.46 -11.22
C SER A 506 -15.64 21.08 -11.34
N LEU A 507 -15.21 20.52 -12.48
CA LEU A 507 -13.79 20.22 -12.72
C LEU A 507 -12.93 21.49 -12.76
N ASN A 508 -13.51 22.62 -13.17
CA ASN A 508 -12.86 23.93 -13.16
C ASN A 508 -12.77 24.54 -11.74
N GLY A 509 -13.09 23.80 -10.70
CA GLY A 509 -12.99 24.25 -9.32
C GLY A 509 -14.15 25.14 -8.84
N ASN A 510 -15.11 25.48 -9.68
CA ASN A 510 -16.30 26.24 -9.28
C ASN A 510 -17.12 25.43 -8.28
N ARG A 511 -17.24 25.94 -7.06
CA ARG A 511 -17.98 25.29 -5.97
C ARG A 511 -19.31 25.99 -5.76
N LYS A 512 -20.40 25.27 -5.93
CA LYS A 512 -21.74 25.70 -5.61
C LYS A 512 -22.24 24.93 -4.38
N GLU A 513 -22.51 25.61 -3.29
CA GLU A 513 -23.09 24.98 -2.11
C GLU A 513 -24.57 24.65 -2.34
N ILE A 514 -25.00 23.51 -1.80
CA ILE A 514 -26.37 23.04 -1.89
C ILE A 514 -27.04 23.39 -0.56
N ASP A 515 -27.99 24.31 -0.59
CA ASP A 515 -28.71 24.76 0.59
C ASP A 515 -29.70 23.70 1.14
N GLY A 516 -30.33 23.99 2.28
CA GLY A 516 -31.23 23.07 2.95
C GLY A 516 -32.46 22.72 2.12
N ASP A 517 -33.04 23.67 1.44
CA ASP A 517 -34.26 23.49 0.64
C ASP A 517 -33.95 22.70 -0.65
N GLU A 518 -32.82 23.03 -1.30
CA GLU A 518 -32.36 22.27 -2.47
C GLU A 518 -32.04 20.81 -2.10
N ARG A 519 -31.47 20.56 -0.91
CA ARG A 519 -31.25 19.19 -0.40
C ARG A 519 -32.54 18.42 -0.23
N LEU A 520 -33.59 19.04 0.34
CA LEU A 520 -34.90 18.39 0.51
C LEU A 520 -35.53 18.07 -0.85
N MET A 521 -35.42 18.98 -1.81
CA MET A 521 -35.90 18.73 -3.17
C MET A 521 -35.13 17.58 -3.84
N VAL A 522 -33.80 17.51 -3.70
CA VAL A 522 -32.99 16.39 -4.21
C VAL A 522 -33.39 15.08 -3.55
N VAL A 523 -33.63 15.05 -2.26
CA VAL A 523 -34.14 13.85 -1.55
C VAL A 523 -35.48 13.39 -2.16
N HIS A 524 -36.41 14.32 -2.42
CA HIS A 524 -37.69 13.98 -3.04
C HIS A 524 -37.52 13.41 -4.46
N GLU A 525 -36.67 14.03 -5.30
CA GLU A 525 -36.38 13.57 -6.66
C GLU A 525 -35.74 12.19 -6.66
N VAL A 526 -34.76 11.96 -5.80
CA VAL A 526 -34.09 10.66 -5.62
C VAL A 526 -35.10 9.61 -5.14
N GLN A 527 -36.00 9.97 -4.21
CA GLN A 527 -37.02 9.05 -3.73
C GLN A 527 -38.01 8.65 -4.84
N GLN A 528 -38.34 9.59 -5.75
CA GLN A 528 -39.18 9.27 -6.91
C GLN A 528 -38.50 8.30 -7.88
N ILE A 529 -37.22 8.56 -8.19
CA ILE A 529 -36.40 7.68 -9.05
C ILE A 529 -36.29 6.30 -8.39
N TRP A 530 -35.93 6.23 -7.11
CA TRP A 530 -35.80 4.97 -6.36
C TRP A 530 -37.11 4.16 -6.37
N ASN A 531 -38.26 4.81 -6.19
CA ASN A 531 -39.54 4.12 -6.23
C ASN A 531 -39.85 3.54 -7.62
N ARG A 532 -39.47 4.26 -8.70
CA ARG A 532 -39.58 3.74 -10.07
C ARG A 532 -38.57 2.67 -10.40
N MET A 533 -37.40 2.73 -9.85
CA MET A 533 -36.38 1.63 -9.95
C MET A 533 -36.91 0.34 -9.35
N LYS A 534 -37.68 0.42 -8.24
CA LYS A 534 -38.26 -0.75 -7.58
C LYS A 534 -39.46 -1.34 -8.35
N ASP A 535 -40.17 -0.57 -9.15
CA ASP A 535 -41.34 -1.02 -9.91
C ASP A 535 -40.88 -1.80 -11.16
N LEU A 536 -41.09 -3.11 -11.20
CA LEU A 536 -40.72 -4.01 -12.29
C LEU A 536 -41.38 -3.68 -13.63
N ASN A 537 -42.49 -2.93 -13.63
CA ASN A 537 -43.25 -2.59 -14.85
C ASN A 537 -42.75 -1.28 -15.50
N GLU A 538 -42.01 -0.45 -14.77
CA GLU A 538 -41.53 0.82 -15.26
C GLU A 538 -40.20 0.63 -16.07
N ARG A 539 -40.36 0.60 -17.40
CA ARG A 539 -39.19 0.36 -18.31
C ARG A 539 -39.01 1.50 -19.34
N LYS A 540 -39.70 2.61 -19.17
CA LYS A 540 -39.70 3.70 -20.17
C LYS A 540 -38.40 4.45 -20.28
N ASN A 541 -37.56 4.41 -19.25
CA ASN A 541 -36.27 5.12 -19.23
C ASN A 541 -35.22 4.34 -18.44
N GLU A 542 -34.01 4.27 -18.95
CA GLU A 542 -32.86 3.62 -18.31
C GLU A 542 -32.54 4.19 -16.92
N ALA A 543 -32.87 5.46 -16.63
CA ALA A 543 -32.75 6.04 -15.29
C ALA A 543 -33.59 5.30 -14.22
N TYR A 544 -34.54 4.48 -14.61
CA TYR A 544 -35.35 3.67 -13.70
C TYR A 544 -34.92 2.21 -13.64
N TYR A 545 -33.85 1.85 -14.32
CA TYR A 545 -33.30 0.49 -14.26
C TYR A 545 -32.62 0.26 -12.93
N MET A 546 -32.69 -0.94 -12.41
CA MET A 546 -32.09 -1.36 -11.16
C MET A 546 -30.60 -1.58 -11.36
N THR A 547 -29.78 -0.99 -10.51
CA THR A 547 -28.32 -1.24 -10.48
C THR A 547 -27.99 -2.43 -9.61
N HIS A 548 -26.77 -2.95 -9.72
CA HIS A 548 -26.29 -4.02 -8.86
C HIS A 548 -26.26 -3.59 -7.38
N ASP A 549 -25.80 -2.38 -7.09
CA ASP A 549 -25.84 -1.83 -5.73
C ASP A 549 -27.30 -1.56 -5.29
N GLY A 550 -28.19 -1.30 -6.24
CA GLY A 550 -29.62 -1.09 -5.96
C GLY A 550 -30.34 -2.37 -5.48
N TYR A 551 -30.17 -3.51 -6.15
CA TYR A 551 -30.78 -4.75 -5.65
C TYR A 551 -30.07 -5.27 -4.39
N LEU A 552 -28.77 -5.00 -4.21
CA LEU A 552 -28.07 -5.25 -2.96
C LEU A 552 -28.69 -4.43 -1.82
N LYS A 553 -29.00 -3.15 -2.07
CA LYS A 553 -29.70 -2.30 -1.12
C LYS A 553 -31.09 -2.84 -0.77
N LEU A 554 -31.84 -3.29 -1.76
CA LEU A 554 -33.14 -3.91 -1.52
C LEU A 554 -33.04 -5.20 -0.70
N TRP A 555 -31.99 -5.99 -0.95
CA TRP A 555 -31.74 -7.21 -0.17
C TRP A 555 -31.36 -6.88 1.28
N GLN A 556 -30.57 -5.82 1.49
CA GLN A 556 -30.24 -5.33 2.83
C GLN A 556 -31.48 -4.80 3.60
N LEU A 557 -32.42 -4.18 2.87
CA LEU A 557 -33.65 -3.60 3.45
C LEU A 557 -34.79 -4.63 3.68
N GLN A 558 -34.58 -5.90 3.39
CA GLN A 558 -35.60 -6.92 3.66
C GLN A 558 -35.93 -7.02 5.15
N ASP A 559 -37.18 -7.25 5.45
CA ASP A 559 -37.65 -7.54 6.79
C ASP A 559 -38.50 -8.85 6.76
N PRO A 560 -38.08 -9.95 7.40
CA PRO A 560 -36.83 -10.06 8.18
C PRO A 560 -35.57 -9.92 7.32
N LYS A 561 -34.44 -9.50 7.95
CA LYS A 561 -33.13 -9.43 7.29
C LYS A 561 -32.71 -10.79 6.74
N PRO A 562 -31.91 -10.82 5.68
CA PRO A 562 -31.37 -12.08 5.12
C PRO A 562 -30.67 -12.91 6.18
N ALA A 563 -31.10 -14.15 6.40
CA ALA A 563 -30.56 -15.06 7.40
C ALA A 563 -29.54 -16.02 6.76
N LEU A 564 -28.25 -15.67 6.80
CA LEU A 564 -27.15 -16.52 6.35
C LEU A 564 -26.73 -17.51 7.45
N SER A 565 -26.91 -17.13 8.71
CA SER A 565 -26.60 -17.97 9.89
C SER A 565 -27.42 -19.26 9.99
N ASP A 566 -28.51 -19.40 9.21
CA ASP A 566 -29.26 -20.64 9.14
C ASP A 566 -28.50 -21.74 8.34
N GLN A 567 -27.63 -21.31 7.45
CA GLN A 567 -26.86 -22.18 6.56
C GLN A 567 -25.39 -22.29 6.95
N TYR A 568 -24.81 -21.24 7.56
CA TYR A 568 -23.38 -21.14 7.84
C TYR A 568 -23.11 -20.85 9.32
N ASP A 569 -22.12 -21.56 9.84
CA ASP A 569 -21.67 -21.40 11.23
C ASP A 569 -20.63 -20.27 11.36
N VAL A 570 -19.92 -19.95 10.26
CA VAL A 570 -18.87 -18.90 10.21
C VAL A 570 -18.91 -18.16 8.88
N LEU A 571 -18.74 -16.85 8.93
CA LEU A 571 -18.55 -15.99 7.75
C LEU A 571 -17.09 -15.53 7.65
N PHE A 572 -16.44 -15.80 6.51
CA PHE A 572 -15.19 -15.18 6.11
C PHE A 572 -15.48 -13.96 5.22
N ILE A 573 -15.14 -12.78 5.67
CA ILE A 573 -15.33 -11.52 4.92
C ILE A 573 -13.96 -11.06 4.44
N ASP A 574 -13.61 -11.41 3.20
CA ASP A 574 -12.32 -11.03 2.60
C ASP A 574 -12.37 -9.62 2.01
N GLU A 575 -11.19 -8.98 1.92
CA GLU A 575 -11.03 -7.58 1.50
C GLU A 575 -11.96 -6.62 2.28
N ALA A 576 -12.10 -6.87 3.58
CA ALA A 576 -13.03 -6.15 4.46
C ALA A 576 -12.84 -4.62 4.49
N GLN A 577 -11.70 -4.11 4.04
CA GLN A 577 -11.45 -2.67 3.90
C GLN A 577 -12.24 -2.03 2.75
N ASP A 578 -12.80 -2.82 1.82
CA ASP A 578 -13.56 -2.31 0.67
C ASP A 578 -15.08 -2.57 0.79
N CYS A 579 -15.56 -3.01 1.95
CA CYS A 579 -16.98 -3.22 2.19
C CYS A 579 -17.75 -1.89 2.29
N THR A 580 -18.96 -1.86 1.73
CA THR A 580 -19.89 -0.74 1.96
C THR A 580 -20.65 -0.92 3.27
N PRO A 581 -21.18 0.15 3.90
CA PRO A 581 -22.02 0.02 5.09
C PRO A 581 -23.25 -0.89 4.89
N ALA A 582 -23.84 -0.91 3.70
CA ALA A 582 -24.95 -1.80 3.37
C ALA A 582 -24.54 -3.29 3.45
N ILE A 583 -23.36 -3.63 2.93
CA ILE A 583 -22.80 -4.99 3.03
C ILE A 583 -22.53 -5.34 4.50
N MET A 584 -21.92 -4.43 5.24
CA MET A 584 -21.59 -4.66 6.64
C MET A 584 -22.85 -4.87 7.50
N ASP A 585 -23.91 -4.11 7.26
CA ASP A 585 -25.17 -4.24 8.01
C ASP A 585 -25.76 -5.64 7.87
N VAL A 586 -25.71 -6.24 6.67
CA VAL A 586 -26.15 -7.62 6.47
C VAL A 586 -25.22 -8.63 7.13
N MET A 587 -23.89 -8.47 6.94
CA MET A 587 -22.92 -9.46 7.43
C MET A 587 -22.79 -9.45 8.96
N LEU A 588 -22.85 -8.27 9.58
CA LEU A 588 -22.73 -8.15 11.04
C LEU A 588 -24.00 -8.52 11.78
N SER A 589 -25.18 -8.45 11.13
CA SER A 589 -26.46 -8.85 11.75
C SER A 589 -26.60 -10.38 11.92
N GLN A 590 -25.73 -11.18 11.30
CA GLN A 590 -25.80 -12.64 11.37
C GLN A 590 -25.45 -13.16 12.76
N GLN A 591 -26.16 -14.20 13.20
CA GLN A 591 -25.92 -14.87 14.49
C GLN A 591 -24.97 -16.06 14.31
N CYS A 592 -23.74 -15.80 13.89
CA CYS A 592 -22.69 -16.80 13.69
C CYS A 592 -21.31 -16.14 13.83
N GLY A 593 -20.24 -16.92 13.93
CA GLY A 593 -18.87 -16.38 14.01
C GLY A 593 -18.48 -15.61 12.75
N LYS A 594 -17.73 -14.53 12.90
CA LYS A 594 -17.30 -13.65 11.79
C LYS A 594 -15.80 -13.44 11.81
N ILE A 595 -15.14 -13.67 10.67
CA ILE A 595 -13.73 -13.39 10.48
C ILE A 595 -13.58 -12.37 9.36
N LEU A 596 -13.23 -11.13 9.71
CA LEU A 596 -12.95 -10.05 8.79
C LEU A 596 -11.46 -10.05 8.48
N VAL A 597 -11.08 -10.24 7.23
CA VAL A 597 -9.69 -10.23 6.80
C VAL A 597 -9.46 -9.17 5.72
N GLY A 598 -8.31 -8.51 5.75
CA GLY A 598 -7.97 -7.53 4.75
C GLY A 598 -6.74 -6.70 5.10
N ASP A 599 -6.38 -5.82 4.18
CA ASP A 599 -5.31 -4.85 4.35
C ASP A 599 -5.90 -3.43 4.38
N PRO A 600 -5.91 -2.75 5.54
CA PRO A 600 -6.46 -1.40 5.62
C PRO A 600 -5.78 -0.39 4.69
N HIS A 601 -4.59 -0.72 4.20
CA HIS A 601 -3.79 0.13 3.31
C HIS A 601 -3.96 -0.23 1.83
N GLN A 602 -4.79 -1.21 1.52
CA GLN A 602 -5.24 -1.53 0.15
C GLN A 602 -6.69 -1.09 -0.11
N GLN A 603 -7.25 -0.20 0.71
CA GLN A 603 -8.53 0.44 0.45
C GLN A 603 -8.38 1.46 -0.67
N ILE A 604 -8.92 1.15 -1.85
CA ILE A 604 -8.84 1.98 -3.06
C ILE A 604 -10.21 2.22 -3.73
N TYR A 605 -11.30 1.83 -3.08
CA TYR A 605 -12.68 1.96 -3.60
C TYR A 605 -13.57 2.88 -2.76
N THR A 606 -13.01 3.84 -2.04
CA THR A 606 -13.76 4.83 -1.23
C THR A 606 -14.74 5.65 -2.08
N PHE A 607 -14.41 5.90 -3.34
CA PHE A 607 -15.28 6.59 -4.29
C PHE A 607 -16.57 5.83 -4.62
N ARG A 608 -16.67 4.53 -4.29
CA ARG A 608 -17.88 3.70 -4.37
C ARG A 608 -18.64 3.61 -3.04
N GLY A 609 -18.26 4.41 -2.04
CA GLY A 609 -18.86 4.35 -0.70
C GLY A 609 -18.30 3.25 0.19
N ALA A 610 -17.17 2.62 -0.20
CA ALA A 610 -16.50 1.66 0.66
C ALA A 610 -15.96 2.34 1.92
N VAL A 611 -16.16 1.68 3.05
CA VAL A 611 -15.60 2.06 4.36
C VAL A 611 -14.69 0.95 4.86
N ASN A 612 -13.67 1.33 5.61
CA ASN A 612 -12.74 0.34 6.15
C ASN A 612 -13.35 -0.40 7.34
N ALA A 613 -13.99 -1.54 7.08
CA ALA A 613 -14.61 -2.36 8.11
C ALA A 613 -13.62 -2.79 9.20
N LEU A 614 -12.33 -2.97 8.84
CA LEU A 614 -11.29 -3.31 9.81
C LEU A 614 -11.03 -2.18 10.83
N HIS A 615 -11.40 -0.95 10.52
CA HIS A 615 -11.30 0.18 11.45
C HIS A 615 -12.60 0.42 12.23
N VAL A 616 -13.76 0.36 11.55
CA VAL A 616 -15.02 0.84 12.13
C VAL A 616 -15.81 -0.24 12.89
N VAL A 617 -15.63 -1.53 12.57
CA VAL A 617 -16.32 -2.61 13.27
C VAL A 617 -15.64 -2.88 14.62
N ASP A 618 -16.40 -3.12 15.67
CA ASP A 618 -15.85 -3.62 16.93
C ASP A 618 -15.46 -5.10 16.79
N HIS A 619 -14.54 -5.56 17.63
CA HIS A 619 -13.98 -6.90 17.52
C HIS A 619 -13.81 -7.55 18.89
N THR A 620 -13.97 -8.86 18.95
CA THR A 620 -13.61 -9.67 20.11
C THR A 620 -12.11 -9.99 20.10
N HIS A 621 -11.56 -10.32 18.93
CA HIS A 621 -10.17 -10.70 18.75
C HIS A 621 -9.54 -9.99 17.54
N ILE A 622 -8.24 -9.71 17.62
CA ILE A 622 -7.48 -9.10 16.53
C ILE A 622 -6.13 -9.78 16.34
N TYR A 623 -5.86 -10.19 15.10
CA TYR A 623 -4.62 -10.82 14.67
C TYR A 623 -3.96 -10.00 13.58
N TYR A 624 -2.66 -10.25 13.36
CA TYR A 624 -1.88 -9.56 12.35
C TYR A 624 -1.12 -10.59 11.51
N LEU A 625 -1.02 -10.34 10.20
CA LEU A 625 -0.14 -11.01 9.27
C LEU A 625 0.76 -9.96 8.66
N THR A 626 2.03 -9.97 9.02
CA THR A 626 2.97 -8.91 8.67
C THR A 626 4.08 -9.37 7.72
N GLN A 627 4.31 -10.68 7.60
CA GLN A 627 5.31 -11.26 6.72
C GLN A 627 4.73 -11.62 5.36
N SER A 628 5.21 -10.96 4.29
CA SER A 628 4.83 -11.27 2.91
C SER A 628 5.55 -12.50 2.39
N PHE A 629 4.82 -13.33 1.64
CA PHE A 629 5.36 -14.46 0.87
C PHE A 629 5.47 -14.15 -0.63
N ARG A 630 5.07 -12.95 -1.05
CA ARG A 630 5.08 -12.53 -2.46
C ARG A 630 6.44 -12.01 -2.90
N PHE A 631 7.09 -11.21 -2.09
CA PHE A 631 8.32 -10.48 -2.43
C PHE A 631 9.34 -10.51 -1.29
N GLY A 632 10.58 -10.20 -1.63
CA GLY A 632 11.70 -10.14 -0.69
C GLY A 632 11.80 -8.81 0.06
N ALA A 633 12.93 -8.66 0.77
CA ALA A 633 13.18 -7.55 1.70
C ALA A 633 13.15 -6.17 1.04
N GLU A 634 13.70 -6.05 -0.17
CA GLU A 634 13.85 -4.75 -0.83
C GLU A 634 12.51 -4.14 -1.25
N ILE A 635 11.62 -4.94 -1.84
CA ILE A 635 10.27 -4.49 -2.21
C ILE A 635 9.44 -4.23 -0.95
N ALA A 636 9.58 -5.09 0.07
CA ALA A 636 8.91 -4.90 1.35
C ALA A 636 9.35 -3.59 2.03
N TYR A 637 10.63 -3.23 1.93
CA TYR A 637 11.14 -1.97 2.46
C TYR A 637 10.50 -0.76 1.80
N VAL A 638 10.34 -0.76 0.48
CA VAL A 638 9.63 0.33 -0.24
C VAL A 638 8.20 0.45 0.25
N GLY A 639 7.47 -0.67 0.32
CA GLY A 639 6.10 -0.68 0.83
C GLY A 639 6.00 -0.20 2.29
N ALA A 640 6.88 -0.69 3.17
CA ALA A 640 6.94 -0.28 4.57
C ALA A 640 7.26 1.21 4.72
N THR A 641 8.14 1.75 3.87
CA THR A 641 8.52 3.16 3.90
C THR A 641 7.35 4.06 3.46
N ILE A 642 6.60 3.67 2.41
CA ILE A 642 5.38 4.39 2.00
C ILE A 642 4.39 4.42 3.18
N LEU A 643 4.13 3.28 3.82
CA LEU A 643 3.22 3.21 4.96
C LEU A 643 3.69 4.08 6.14
N LYS A 644 4.98 4.04 6.46
CA LYS A 644 5.54 4.80 7.59
C LYS A 644 5.57 6.29 7.33
N VAL A 645 6.13 6.72 6.18
CA VAL A 645 6.36 8.14 5.88
C VAL A 645 5.08 8.85 5.47
N CYS A 646 4.30 8.24 4.58
CA CYS A 646 3.11 8.89 4.02
C CYS A 646 1.89 8.75 4.94
N LYS A 647 1.73 7.60 5.61
CA LYS A 647 0.55 7.26 6.40
C LYS A 647 0.80 7.14 7.91
N ARG A 648 2.04 7.22 8.38
CA ARG A 648 2.44 7.10 9.80
C ARG A 648 2.03 5.77 10.44
N VAL A 649 2.02 4.69 9.67
CA VAL A 649 1.71 3.35 10.14
C VAL A 649 2.87 2.82 10.99
N GLN A 650 2.57 2.29 12.18
CA GLN A 650 3.59 1.78 13.11
C GLN A 650 3.96 0.32 12.87
N LYS A 651 3.02 -0.47 12.34
CA LYS A 651 3.29 -1.87 11.97
C LYS A 651 4.17 -1.91 10.73
N ILE A 652 5.15 -2.81 10.73
CA ILE A 652 6.16 -2.89 9.69
C ILE A 652 5.89 -4.11 8.81
N LEU A 653 5.78 -3.88 7.51
CA LEU A 653 5.70 -4.94 6.51
C LEU A 653 7.08 -5.60 6.37
N VAL A 654 7.12 -6.92 6.49
CA VAL A 654 8.33 -7.74 6.33
C VAL A 654 8.18 -8.58 5.06
N GLY A 655 9.24 -8.72 4.28
CA GLY A 655 9.27 -9.58 3.10
C GLY A 655 9.56 -11.03 3.46
N GLY A 656 9.49 -11.90 2.44
CA GLY A 656 9.81 -13.31 2.55
C GLY A 656 11.26 -13.63 2.15
N LYS A 657 11.52 -14.91 1.89
CA LYS A 657 12.83 -15.42 1.44
C LYS A 657 13.09 -15.21 -0.06
N GLN A 658 12.15 -14.62 -0.78
CA GLN A 658 12.25 -14.38 -2.22
C GLN A 658 13.44 -13.47 -2.52
N LYS A 659 14.18 -13.82 -3.56
CA LYS A 659 15.21 -12.95 -4.10
C LYS A 659 14.52 -11.95 -5.03
N GLY A 660 14.78 -10.68 -4.82
CA GLY A 660 14.23 -9.61 -5.64
C GLY A 660 14.92 -8.30 -5.33
N GLY A 661 14.76 -7.31 -6.19
CA GLY A 661 15.45 -6.05 -6.04
C GLY A 661 14.63 -4.85 -6.47
N VAL A 662 15.00 -3.73 -5.90
CA VAL A 662 14.65 -2.39 -6.33
C VAL A 662 15.97 -1.74 -6.69
N CYS A 663 16.32 -1.67 -7.95
CA CYS A 663 17.65 -1.19 -8.33
C CYS A 663 17.69 -0.47 -9.68
N ASP A 664 18.71 0.37 -9.83
CA ASP A 664 18.97 1.22 -11.01
C ASP A 664 19.38 0.41 -12.26
N GLU A 665 20.09 -0.68 -12.09
CA GLU A 665 20.50 -1.54 -13.21
C GLU A 665 19.29 -2.11 -13.97
N ASN A 666 18.18 -2.35 -13.24
CA ASN A 666 16.93 -2.77 -13.86
C ASN A 666 16.17 -1.59 -14.48
N ALA A 667 16.35 -0.37 -13.97
CA ALA A 667 15.74 0.82 -14.57
C ALA A 667 16.29 1.06 -15.97
N ASP A 668 17.57 0.88 -16.21
CA ASP A 668 18.17 0.96 -17.56
C ASP A 668 17.57 -0.09 -18.50
N LYS A 669 17.46 -1.33 -18.06
CA LYS A 669 16.84 -2.40 -18.85
C LYS A 669 15.35 -2.13 -19.09
N ALA A 670 14.64 -1.63 -18.10
CA ALA A 670 13.23 -1.31 -18.24
C ALA A 670 13.01 -0.10 -19.17
N THR A 671 13.81 0.93 -19.02
CA THR A 671 13.79 2.10 -19.90
C THR A 671 14.12 1.68 -21.33
N GLU A 672 15.12 0.83 -21.52
CA GLU A 672 15.46 0.27 -22.82
C GLU A 672 14.33 -0.61 -23.36
N ALA A 673 13.71 -1.47 -22.53
CA ALA A 673 12.59 -2.29 -22.92
C ALA A 673 11.38 -1.44 -23.37
N VAL A 674 11.06 -0.39 -22.65
CA VAL A 674 9.99 0.55 -23.05
C VAL A 674 10.39 1.32 -24.31
N ARG A 675 11.65 1.75 -24.41
CA ARG A 675 12.19 2.47 -25.56
C ARG A 675 12.23 1.64 -26.84
N THR A 676 12.47 0.34 -26.72
CA THR A 676 12.54 -0.59 -27.87
C THR A 676 11.23 -1.33 -28.10
N GLY A 677 10.30 -1.31 -27.14
CA GLY A 677 9.07 -2.12 -27.18
C GLY A 677 9.33 -3.63 -27.14
N VAL A 678 10.48 -4.05 -26.59
CA VAL A 678 10.87 -5.45 -26.44
C VAL A 678 11.12 -5.74 -24.97
N SER A 679 10.39 -6.69 -24.38
CA SER A 679 10.62 -7.09 -23.00
C SER A 679 11.99 -7.79 -22.85
N LEU A 680 12.84 -7.24 -22.01
CA LEU A 680 14.16 -7.80 -21.68
C LEU A 680 14.15 -8.56 -20.35
N CYS A 681 13.00 -8.61 -19.66
CA CYS A 681 12.84 -9.29 -18.38
C CYS A 681 12.32 -10.71 -18.56
N LEU A 682 12.79 -11.63 -17.74
CA LEU A 682 12.22 -12.97 -17.64
C LEU A 682 10.89 -12.89 -16.88
N GLY A 683 9.85 -13.54 -17.40
CA GLY A 683 8.52 -13.57 -16.78
C GLY A 683 7.62 -12.38 -17.18
N THR A 684 6.59 -12.14 -16.39
CA THR A 684 5.58 -11.14 -16.65
C THR A 684 6.06 -9.73 -16.29
N THR A 685 5.99 -8.79 -17.23
CA THR A 685 6.36 -7.38 -17.01
C THR A 685 5.12 -6.50 -17.10
N ALA A 686 4.72 -5.91 -15.97
CA ALA A 686 3.57 -5.01 -15.88
C ALA A 686 3.99 -3.55 -15.71
N ILE A 687 3.32 -2.66 -16.45
CA ILE A 687 3.43 -1.20 -16.26
C ILE A 687 2.11 -0.73 -15.66
N LEU A 688 2.18 -0.28 -14.40
CA LEU A 688 1.03 0.11 -13.62
C LEU A 688 0.91 1.62 -13.50
N SER A 689 -0.22 2.15 -13.94
CA SER A 689 -0.51 3.59 -13.97
C SER A 689 -1.67 3.93 -13.02
N ARG A 690 -1.71 5.21 -12.62
CA ARG A 690 -2.79 5.77 -11.81
C ARG A 690 -4.08 5.94 -12.63
N CYS A 691 -3.97 6.27 -13.93
CA CYS A 691 -5.11 6.61 -14.78
C CYS A 691 -5.02 5.98 -16.18
N ASN A 692 -6.18 5.88 -16.86
CA ASN A 692 -6.29 5.31 -18.20
C ASN A 692 -5.57 6.15 -19.26
N LEU A 693 -5.39 7.45 -19.06
CA LEU A 693 -4.62 8.32 -19.97
C LEU A 693 -3.16 7.86 -20.05
N SER A 694 -2.55 7.58 -18.89
CA SER A 694 -1.17 7.07 -18.84
C SER A 694 -1.06 5.67 -19.44
N VAL A 695 -2.04 4.78 -19.17
CA VAL A 695 -2.11 3.44 -19.81
C VAL A 695 -2.12 3.57 -21.34
N PHE A 696 -2.96 4.43 -21.88
CA PHE A 696 -3.02 4.67 -23.32
C PHE A 696 -1.69 5.24 -23.85
N SER A 697 -1.12 6.24 -23.19
CA SER A 697 0.14 6.86 -23.57
C SER A 697 1.30 5.85 -23.57
N THR A 698 1.38 5.01 -22.54
CA THR A 698 2.39 3.94 -22.44
C THR A 698 2.23 2.94 -23.60
N ALA A 699 1.00 2.47 -23.87
CA ALA A 699 0.75 1.54 -24.96
C ALA A 699 1.10 2.15 -26.33
N VAL A 700 0.83 3.44 -26.54
CA VAL A 700 1.26 4.16 -27.74
C VAL A 700 2.78 4.22 -27.83
N SER A 701 3.47 4.55 -26.76
CA SER A 701 4.94 4.61 -26.75
C SER A 701 5.59 3.25 -27.07
N LEU A 702 5.09 2.17 -26.47
CA LEU A 702 5.54 0.80 -26.74
C LEU A 702 5.33 0.41 -28.22
N THR A 703 4.16 0.69 -28.78
CA THR A 703 3.83 0.35 -30.15
C THR A 703 4.40 1.33 -31.18
N ASP A 704 4.77 2.56 -30.79
CA ASP A 704 5.57 3.45 -31.65
C ASP A 704 7.01 2.95 -31.76
N ALA A 705 7.56 2.41 -30.69
CA ALA A 705 8.90 1.83 -30.65
C ALA A 705 8.94 0.48 -31.38
N ASN A 706 7.96 -0.40 -31.16
CA ASN A 706 7.86 -1.71 -31.78
C ASN A 706 6.41 -1.99 -32.22
N PRO A 707 6.09 -1.84 -33.52
CA PRO A 707 4.73 -2.10 -34.03
C PRO A 707 4.23 -3.55 -33.85
N HIS A 708 5.12 -4.50 -33.57
CA HIS A 708 4.80 -5.92 -33.34
C HIS A 708 4.72 -6.27 -31.84
N CYS A 709 4.87 -5.30 -30.95
CA CYS A 709 4.77 -5.48 -29.50
C CYS A 709 3.37 -6.00 -29.13
N ARG A 710 3.31 -7.13 -28.41
CA ARG A 710 2.07 -7.71 -27.91
C ARG A 710 1.79 -7.17 -26.51
N ILE A 711 0.66 -6.52 -26.37
CA ILE A 711 0.28 -5.88 -25.12
C ILE A 711 -0.98 -6.55 -24.56
N HIS A 712 -0.91 -7.01 -23.31
CA HIS A 712 -2.09 -7.38 -22.55
C HIS A 712 -2.61 -6.17 -21.76
N PHE A 713 -3.87 -5.80 -21.96
CA PHE A 713 -4.53 -4.75 -21.18
C PHE A 713 -5.29 -5.39 -20.02
N ILE A 714 -4.94 -5.03 -18.79
CA ILE A 714 -5.63 -5.56 -17.59
C ILE A 714 -7.11 -5.20 -17.66
N GLY A 715 -7.96 -6.22 -17.70
CA GLY A 715 -9.41 -6.06 -17.79
C GLY A 715 -9.95 -5.88 -19.21
N ASP A 716 -9.18 -6.23 -20.25
CA ASP A 716 -9.51 -6.14 -21.69
C ASP A 716 -9.26 -4.75 -22.31
N VAL A 717 -8.95 -4.76 -23.61
CA VAL A 717 -8.75 -3.55 -24.44
C VAL A 717 -10.03 -2.71 -24.56
N LYS A 718 -11.19 -3.35 -24.53
CA LYS A 718 -12.51 -2.67 -24.51
C LYS A 718 -12.61 -1.66 -23.37
N ASN A 719 -12.03 -1.97 -22.24
CA ASN A 719 -12.04 -1.15 -21.02
C ASN A 719 -11.16 0.11 -21.08
N ILE A 720 -10.35 0.28 -22.12
CA ILE A 720 -9.71 1.57 -22.40
C ILE A 720 -10.70 2.51 -23.07
N GLY A 721 -11.76 1.95 -23.65
CA GLY A 721 -12.79 2.70 -24.37
C GLY A 721 -12.27 3.28 -25.69
N LEU A 722 -11.53 2.49 -26.48
CA LEU A 722 -10.96 2.91 -27.76
C LEU A 722 -12.01 3.44 -28.72
N ASN A 723 -13.20 2.81 -28.75
CA ASN A 723 -14.33 3.28 -29.57
C ASN A 723 -14.79 4.67 -29.13
N ARG A 724 -14.85 4.93 -27.81
CA ARG A 724 -15.25 6.23 -27.27
C ARG A 724 -14.21 7.31 -27.59
N ILE A 725 -12.93 6.99 -27.51
CA ILE A 725 -11.83 7.90 -27.93
C ILE A 725 -11.98 8.23 -29.42
N LEU A 726 -12.27 7.24 -30.25
CA LEU A 726 -12.50 7.44 -31.68
C LEU A 726 -13.75 8.28 -31.97
N ASP A 727 -14.82 8.09 -31.23
CA ASP A 727 -16.04 8.88 -31.36
C ASP A 727 -15.83 10.34 -30.92
N ILE A 728 -15.08 10.60 -29.82
CA ILE A 728 -14.67 11.95 -29.43
C ILE A 728 -13.84 12.60 -30.55
N TRP A 729 -12.88 11.86 -31.11
CA TRP A 729 -12.09 12.36 -32.24
C TRP A 729 -12.97 12.71 -33.44
N ARG A 730 -13.95 11.86 -33.82
CA ARG A 730 -14.91 12.16 -34.90
C ARG A 730 -15.73 13.41 -34.59
N LEU A 731 -16.17 13.58 -33.33
CA LEU A 731 -16.92 14.76 -32.91
C LEU A 731 -16.12 16.04 -33.08
N MET A 732 -14.81 15.99 -32.78
CA MET A 732 -13.92 17.14 -32.80
C MET A 732 -13.36 17.45 -34.19
N HIS A 733 -12.95 16.45 -34.94
CA HIS A 733 -12.13 16.57 -36.15
C HIS A 733 -12.78 15.94 -37.38
N GLY A 734 -13.84 15.17 -37.25
CA GLY A 734 -14.49 14.48 -38.37
C GLY A 734 -15.22 15.45 -39.30
N SER A 735 -15.02 15.27 -40.62
CA SER A 735 -15.79 15.98 -41.64
C SER A 735 -17.23 15.50 -41.73
N ASP A 736 -17.50 14.26 -41.41
CA ASP A 736 -18.83 13.65 -41.41
C ASP A 736 -19.26 13.33 -39.96
N LYS A 737 -20.18 14.18 -39.42
CA LYS A 737 -20.73 14.06 -38.08
C LYS A 737 -22.09 13.34 -38.05
N GLN A 738 -22.37 12.48 -39.03
CA GLN A 738 -23.65 11.76 -39.03
C GLN A 738 -23.75 10.84 -37.79
N PRO A 739 -24.88 10.90 -37.08
CA PRO A 739 -25.05 10.16 -35.80
C PRO A 739 -24.84 8.65 -35.91
N LYS A 740 -25.09 8.05 -37.07
CA LYS A 740 -24.93 6.63 -37.32
C LYS A 740 -23.49 6.11 -37.18
N PHE A 741 -22.48 6.99 -37.22
CA PHE A 741 -21.08 6.60 -37.11
C PHE A 741 -20.57 6.59 -35.66
N PHE A 742 -21.36 7.06 -34.73
CA PHE A 742 -21.01 7.09 -33.29
C PHE A 742 -21.52 5.84 -32.62
N LYS A 743 -20.63 5.10 -31.97
CA LYS A 743 -20.98 3.93 -31.17
C LYS A 743 -21.49 4.31 -29.78
N ASP A 744 -20.88 5.34 -29.16
CA ASP A 744 -21.28 5.83 -27.84
C ASP A 744 -22.63 6.59 -27.91
N PRO A 745 -23.65 6.18 -27.11
CA PRO A 745 -24.97 6.82 -27.13
C PRO A 745 -24.96 8.29 -26.73
N LEU A 746 -24.09 8.68 -25.74
CA LEU A 746 -23.95 10.07 -25.29
C LEU A 746 -23.39 10.95 -26.42
N LEU A 747 -22.29 10.50 -27.05
CA LEU A 747 -21.66 11.25 -28.15
C LEU A 747 -22.55 11.28 -29.39
N ARG A 748 -23.34 10.22 -29.63
CA ARG A 748 -24.37 10.18 -30.70
C ARG A 748 -25.44 11.24 -30.44
N CYS A 749 -25.89 11.42 -29.19
CA CYS A 749 -26.84 12.46 -28.80
C CYS A 749 -26.30 13.86 -29.08
N PHE A 750 -25.08 14.16 -28.61
CA PHE A 750 -24.43 15.46 -28.88
C PHE A 750 -24.25 15.71 -30.38
N ALA A 751 -23.84 14.71 -31.15
CA ALA A 751 -23.70 14.83 -32.61
C ALA A 751 -25.03 15.12 -33.32
N ARG A 752 -26.15 14.63 -32.79
CA ARG A 752 -27.50 14.81 -33.37
C ARG A 752 -28.09 16.18 -33.03
N ASN A 753 -27.97 16.60 -31.76
CA ASN A 753 -28.82 17.62 -31.18
C ASN A 753 -28.10 18.97 -30.93
N SER A 754 -26.78 19.04 -31.07
CA SER A 754 -26.06 20.29 -30.77
C SER A 754 -25.39 20.89 -31.98
N LYS A 755 -25.63 22.20 -32.21
CA LYS A 755 -24.87 23.00 -33.19
C LYS A 755 -23.37 23.03 -32.86
N ASN A 756 -23.04 23.06 -31.55
CA ASN A 756 -21.68 22.97 -31.03
C ASN A 756 -21.49 21.74 -30.13
N ALA A 757 -21.45 20.57 -30.73
CA ALA A 757 -21.35 19.29 -30.03
C ALA A 757 -20.09 19.16 -29.12
N VAL A 758 -18.99 19.82 -29.49
CA VAL A 758 -17.75 19.80 -28.70
C VAL A 758 -17.91 20.59 -27.41
N LEU A 759 -18.55 21.77 -27.48
CA LEU A 759 -18.84 22.58 -26.30
C LEU A 759 -19.81 21.84 -25.36
N ALA A 760 -20.86 21.25 -25.92
CA ALA A 760 -21.81 20.44 -25.14
C ALA A 760 -21.13 19.29 -24.40
N LEU A 761 -20.18 18.60 -25.08
CA LEU A 761 -19.37 17.56 -24.43
C LEU A 761 -18.50 18.12 -23.29
N LYS A 762 -17.79 19.22 -23.52
CA LYS A 762 -16.94 19.84 -22.50
C LYS A 762 -17.78 20.31 -21.29
N THR A 763 -18.94 20.92 -21.53
CA THR A 763 -19.88 21.34 -20.49
C THR A 763 -20.39 20.12 -19.68
N TYR A 764 -20.74 19.05 -20.37
CA TYR A 764 -21.16 17.80 -19.70
C TYR A 764 -20.02 17.27 -18.80
N ILE A 765 -18.81 17.15 -19.32
CA ILE A 765 -17.64 16.68 -18.57
C ILE A 765 -17.41 17.53 -17.32
N ASP A 766 -17.44 18.83 -17.44
CA ASP A 766 -17.25 19.77 -16.32
C ASP A 766 -18.35 19.61 -15.26
N GLN A 767 -19.61 19.68 -15.67
CA GLN A 767 -20.73 19.61 -14.74
C GLN A 767 -20.90 18.25 -14.07
N THR A 768 -20.59 17.15 -14.76
CA THR A 768 -20.69 15.80 -14.18
C THR A 768 -19.44 15.35 -13.47
N GLN A 769 -18.35 16.11 -13.54
CA GLN A 769 -17.04 15.74 -13.00
C GLN A 769 -16.53 14.39 -13.59
N ASP A 770 -16.81 14.14 -14.86
CA ASP A 770 -16.45 12.89 -15.52
C ASP A 770 -14.96 12.89 -15.90
N LYS A 771 -14.11 12.54 -14.90
CA LYS A 771 -12.65 12.49 -15.07
C LYS A 771 -12.22 11.47 -16.13
N GLU A 772 -12.99 10.40 -16.32
CA GLU A 772 -12.67 9.41 -17.34
C GLU A 772 -12.89 9.97 -18.76
N LEU A 773 -14.03 10.60 -18.97
CA LEU A 773 -14.34 11.23 -20.26
C LEU A 773 -13.38 12.41 -20.53
N MET A 774 -13.00 13.17 -19.49
CA MET A 774 -11.97 14.19 -19.58
C MET A 774 -10.63 13.61 -20.02
N GLY A 775 -10.20 12.48 -19.41
CA GLY A 775 -8.97 11.80 -19.82
C GLY A 775 -9.01 11.34 -21.28
N LYS A 776 -10.15 10.85 -21.77
CA LYS A 776 -10.33 10.47 -23.18
C LYS A 776 -10.28 11.70 -24.11
N LEU A 777 -10.85 12.82 -23.69
CA LEU A 777 -10.75 14.08 -24.40
C LEU A 777 -9.28 14.54 -24.49
N SER A 778 -8.55 14.50 -23.38
CA SER A 778 -7.12 14.83 -23.35
C SER A 778 -6.26 13.93 -24.25
N ILE A 779 -6.63 12.64 -24.37
CA ILE A 779 -5.99 11.74 -25.33
C ILE A 779 -6.19 12.26 -26.77
N VAL A 780 -7.42 12.65 -27.11
CA VAL A 780 -7.73 13.15 -28.46
C VAL A 780 -6.98 14.46 -28.73
N ASP A 781 -6.96 15.38 -27.77
CA ASP A 781 -6.22 16.65 -27.87
C ASP A 781 -4.71 16.40 -28.05
N LYS A 782 -4.13 15.45 -27.29
CA LYS A 782 -2.71 15.10 -27.36
C LYS A 782 -2.31 14.47 -28.70
N TYR A 783 -3.08 13.52 -29.20
CA TYR A 783 -2.70 12.72 -30.37
C TYR A 783 -3.37 13.15 -31.69
N ARG A 784 -4.41 13.97 -31.63
CA ARG A 784 -5.08 14.63 -32.77
C ARG A 784 -5.33 13.69 -33.97
N GLY A 785 -4.77 14.00 -35.14
CA GLY A 785 -4.95 13.23 -36.39
C GLY A 785 -4.42 11.79 -36.33
N ARG A 786 -3.60 11.40 -35.34
CA ARG A 786 -3.10 10.04 -35.16
C ARG A 786 -4.13 9.08 -34.58
N ILE A 787 -5.18 9.58 -33.92
CA ILE A 787 -6.14 8.76 -33.17
C ILE A 787 -6.69 7.57 -33.98
N PRO A 788 -7.18 7.71 -35.20
CA PRO A 788 -7.72 6.57 -35.94
C PRO A 788 -6.70 5.45 -36.22
N GLN A 789 -5.44 5.83 -36.44
CA GLN A 789 -4.37 4.85 -36.65
C GLN A 789 -3.97 4.19 -35.31
N LEU A 790 -3.88 4.99 -34.23
CA LEU A 790 -3.52 4.49 -32.91
C LEU A 790 -4.58 3.52 -32.39
N VAL A 791 -5.85 3.84 -32.48
CA VAL A 791 -6.95 2.97 -32.05
C VAL A 791 -6.89 1.63 -32.79
N LYS A 792 -6.72 1.63 -34.12
CA LYS A 792 -6.59 0.41 -34.89
C LYS A 792 -5.35 -0.41 -34.49
N ARG A 793 -4.23 0.27 -34.22
CA ARG A 793 -2.97 -0.38 -33.84
C ARG A 793 -3.07 -1.02 -32.47
N LEU A 794 -3.60 -0.30 -31.48
CA LEU A 794 -3.78 -0.81 -30.11
C LEU A 794 -4.76 -1.98 -30.06
N ASP A 795 -5.80 -1.96 -30.88
CA ASP A 795 -6.71 -3.10 -31.03
C ASP A 795 -6.01 -4.32 -31.61
N SER A 796 -5.11 -4.13 -32.60
CA SER A 796 -4.37 -5.22 -33.25
C SER A 796 -3.20 -5.77 -32.42
N CYS A 797 -2.62 -5.01 -31.50
CA CYS A 797 -1.51 -5.45 -30.63
C CYS A 797 -1.99 -6.17 -29.37
N PHE A 798 -3.30 -6.26 -29.15
CA PHE A 798 -3.88 -6.85 -27.95
C PHE A 798 -3.65 -8.37 -27.91
N GLU A 799 -3.02 -8.83 -26.80
CA GLU A 799 -2.81 -10.23 -26.50
C GLU A 799 -3.73 -10.65 -25.35
N LYS A 800 -4.61 -11.63 -25.58
CA LYS A 800 -5.55 -12.12 -24.54
C LYS A 800 -4.84 -12.90 -23.45
N ASP A 801 -3.86 -13.71 -23.82
CA ASP A 801 -3.08 -14.49 -22.87
C ASP A 801 -1.98 -13.62 -22.27
N PHE A 802 -2.15 -13.28 -21.03
CA PHE A 802 -1.25 -12.37 -20.33
C PHE A 802 0.18 -12.94 -20.17
N HIS A 803 0.34 -14.27 -20.22
CA HIS A 803 1.67 -14.91 -20.21
C HIS A 803 2.40 -14.85 -21.55
N LYS A 804 1.69 -14.57 -22.64
CA LYS A 804 2.26 -14.43 -23.99
C LYS A 804 2.51 -12.97 -24.37
N ALA A 805 2.05 -12.04 -23.57
CA ALA A 805 2.26 -10.62 -23.80
C ALA A 805 3.71 -10.23 -23.53
N ASP A 806 4.24 -9.32 -24.34
CA ASP A 806 5.55 -8.71 -24.10
C ASP A 806 5.47 -7.71 -22.93
N PHE A 807 4.33 -6.99 -22.81
CA PHE A 807 4.01 -6.12 -21.70
C PHE A 807 2.56 -6.25 -21.27
N ILE A 808 2.34 -6.09 -19.98
CA ILE A 808 1.02 -5.99 -19.38
C ILE A 808 0.84 -4.54 -18.95
N VAL A 809 -0.23 -3.88 -19.40
CA VAL A 809 -0.48 -2.47 -19.05
C VAL A 809 -1.86 -2.33 -18.41
N GLY A 810 -1.96 -1.49 -17.40
CA GLY A 810 -3.24 -1.26 -16.73
C GLY A 810 -3.19 -0.27 -15.59
N THR A 811 -4.36 0.11 -15.09
CA THR A 811 -4.43 0.93 -13.88
C THR A 811 -4.25 0.07 -12.63
N VAL A 812 -3.76 0.69 -11.56
CA VAL A 812 -3.58 0.01 -10.25
C VAL A 812 -4.89 -0.56 -9.72
N HIS A 813 -6.02 0.12 -9.95
CA HIS A 813 -7.34 -0.36 -9.54
C HIS A 813 -7.66 -1.73 -10.15
N LYS A 814 -7.36 -1.92 -11.45
CA LYS A 814 -7.57 -3.19 -12.16
C LYS A 814 -6.51 -4.25 -11.81
N ALA A 815 -5.33 -3.82 -11.41
CA ALA A 815 -4.24 -4.71 -11.00
C ALA A 815 -4.39 -5.23 -9.55
N LYS A 816 -5.36 -4.71 -8.77
CA LYS A 816 -5.61 -5.22 -7.42
C LYS A 816 -6.00 -6.71 -7.49
N GLY A 817 -5.38 -7.52 -6.65
CA GLY A 817 -5.52 -8.98 -6.66
C GLY A 817 -4.52 -9.72 -7.57
N LEU A 818 -4.00 -9.06 -8.62
CA LEU A 818 -2.99 -9.64 -9.51
C LEU A 818 -1.57 -9.47 -8.96
N GLU A 819 -0.63 -10.21 -9.54
CA GLU A 819 0.81 -10.12 -9.21
C GLU A 819 1.66 -10.44 -10.44
N PHE A 820 2.82 -9.77 -10.54
CA PHE A 820 3.68 -9.84 -11.70
C PHE A 820 5.15 -10.02 -11.27
N ASP A 821 5.95 -10.62 -12.13
CA ASP A 821 7.38 -10.82 -11.81
C ASP A 821 8.11 -9.48 -11.76
N THR A 822 7.91 -8.63 -12.76
CA THR A 822 8.44 -7.26 -12.79
C THR A 822 7.30 -6.25 -12.84
N VAL A 823 7.36 -5.23 -11.99
CA VAL A 823 6.43 -4.10 -12.01
C VAL A 823 7.19 -2.80 -12.24
N ILE A 824 6.74 -2.06 -13.24
CA ILE A 824 7.15 -0.69 -13.50
C ILE A 824 6.01 0.21 -13.03
N VAL A 825 6.26 1.05 -12.05
CA VAL A 825 5.29 2.05 -11.58
C VAL A 825 5.43 3.29 -12.46
N SER A 826 4.35 3.79 -13.08
CA SER A 826 4.41 5.02 -13.86
C SER A 826 4.45 6.27 -12.97
N ASP A 827 4.87 7.43 -13.49
CA ASP A 827 5.05 8.65 -12.70
C ASP A 827 3.79 9.57 -12.71
N ASP A 828 2.60 8.96 -12.78
CA ASP A 828 1.31 9.66 -12.73
C ASP A 828 0.61 9.57 -11.37
N PHE A 829 1.34 9.18 -10.33
CA PHE A 829 0.88 9.21 -8.93
C PHE A 829 1.13 10.56 -8.28
N ALA A 830 0.66 10.70 -7.03
CA ALA A 830 0.89 11.90 -6.23
C ALA A 830 2.38 12.30 -6.23
N LYS A 831 2.66 13.52 -6.68
CA LYS A 831 4.03 14.03 -6.74
C LYS A 831 4.48 14.48 -5.37
N VAL A 832 5.63 14.00 -4.95
CA VAL A 832 6.31 14.43 -3.72
C VAL A 832 7.41 15.41 -4.11
N PRO A 833 7.29 16.68 -3.75
CA PRO A 833 8.31 17.67 -4.07
C PRO A 833 9.62 17.35 -3.35
N PHE A 834 10.68 17.33 -4.10
CA PHE A 834 12.03 17.10 -3.59
C PHE A 834 12.98 18.16 -4.15
N SER A 835 12.83 19.39 -3.69
CA SER A 835 13.62 20.46 -4.25
C SER A 835 15.00 20.65 -3.62
N MET A 836 15.20 20.34 -2.34
CA MET A 836 16.46 20.63 -1.68
C MET A 836 16.85 19.67 -0.55
N HIS A 837 16.81 18.39 -0.77
CA HIS A 837 17.29 17.42 0.23
C HIS A 837 16.47 17.35 1.52
N ASN A 838 15.37 18.12 1.62
CA ASN A 838 14.72 18.28 2.90
C ASN A 838 13.34 18.92 2.74
N LEU A 839 12.30 18.24 3.21
CA LEU A 839 10.94 18.80 3.30
C LEU A 839 10.85 20.08 4.15
N HIS A 840 11.84 20.37 4.98
CA HIS A 840 11.87 21.63 5.74
C HIS A 840 12.00 22.88 4.86
N HIS A 841 12.47 22.72 3.62
CA HIS A 841 12.57 23.80 2.65
C HIS A 841 11.35 23.97 1.74
N THR A 842 10.34 23.10 1.90
CA THR A 842 9.04 23.21 1.23
C THR A 842 7.92 23.31 2.27
N PRO A 843 7.76 24.44 2.95
CA PRO A 843 6.81 24.58 4.06
C PRO A 843 5.34 24.41 3.65
N SER A 844 5.02 24.49 2.37
CA SER A 844 3.66 24.29 1.84
C SER A 844 3.27 22.83 1.65
N PHE A 845 4.25 21.90 1.59
CA PHE A 845 3.98 20.47 1.37
C PHE A 845 3.78 19.72 2.71
N SER A 846 2.77 18.87 2.75
CA SER A 846 2.55 17.92 3.83
C SER A 846 1.92 16.65 3.29
N PHE A 847 2.46 15.48 3.65
CA PHE A 847 1.87 14.19 3.30
C PHE A 847 0.41 14.06 3.73
N GLY A 848 0.01 14.69 4.83
CA GLY A 848 -1.38 14.70 5.31
C GLY A 848 -2.35 15.56 4.51
N LYS A 849 -1.88 16.36 3.54
CA LYS A 849 -2.75 17.10 2.60
C LYS A 849 -3.19 16.21 1.41
N ILE A 850 -2.45 15.16 1.11
CA ILE A 850 -2.77 14.21 0.05
C ILE A 850 -3.72 13.17 0.64
N PRO A 851 -4.82 12.84 -0.04
CA PRO A 851 -5.75 11.82 0.42
C PRO A 851 -5.08 10.46 0.63
N ASP A 852 -5.46 9.73 1.67
CA ASP A 852 -4.93 8.40 2.00
C ASP A 852 -5.07 7.41 0.84
N ASP A 853 -6.10 7.56 0.01
CA ASP A 853 -6.34 6.72 -1.16
C ASP A 853 -5.21 6.79 -2.19
N GLU A 854 -4.59 7.95 -2.37
CA GLU A 854 -3.45 8.12 -3.29
C GLU A 854 -2.23 7.32 -2.79
N TRP A 855 -1.99 7.33 -1.48
CA TRP A 855 -0.94 6.51 -0.88
C TRP A 855 -1.26 5.02 -0.92
N ASN A 856 -2.53 4.67 -0.74
CA ASN A 856 -3.00 3.29 -0.89
C ASN A 856 -2.77 2.78 -2.32
N LEU A 857 -3.08 3.59 -3.34
CA LEU A 857 -2.83 3.25 -4.73
C LEU A 857 -1.34 3.00 -5.00
N LEU A 858 -0.48 3.88 -4.50
CA LEU A 858 0.97 3.70 -4.64
C LEU A 858 1.46 2.43 -3.92
N TYR A 859 0.98 2.19 -2.70
CA TYR A 859 1.29 0.97 -1.94
C TYR A 859 0.80 -0.30 -2.67
N VAL A 860 -0.42 -0.27 -3.22
CA VAL A 860 -0.93 -1.38 -4.04
C VAL A 860 -0.05 -1.60 -5.25
N ALA A 861 0.35 -0.53 -5.97
CA ALA A 861 1.19 -0.64 -7.15
C ALA A 861 2.53 -1.34 -6.85
N VAL A 862 3.28 -0.86 -5.85
CA VAL A 862 4.59 -1.43 -5.51
C VAL A 862 4.50 -2.86 -4.99
N THR A 863 3.42 -3.21 -4.29
CA THR A 863 3.21 -4.55 -3.74
C THR A 863 2.67 -5.58 -4.74
N ARG A 864 2.49 -5.21 -6.02
CA ARG A 864 2.17 -6.17 -7.10
C ARG A 864 3.42 -6.89 -7.61
N ALA A 865 4.61 -6.38 -7.38
CA ALA A 865 5.86 -6.98 -7.80
C ALA A 865 6.20 -8.23 -6.97
N LYS A 866 6.71 -9.30 -7.65
CA LYS A 866 7.26 -10.50 -7.01
C LYS A 866 8.78 -10.44 -6.88
N THR A 867 9.46 -10.11 -7.97
CA THR A 867 10.93 -10.18 -8.06
C THR A 867 11.58 -8.81 -8.31
N THR A 868 11.03 -8.00 -9.18
CA THR A 868 11.64 -6.74 -9.58
C THR A 868 10.64 -5.60 -9.51
N LEU A 869 11.00 -4.54 -8.80
CA LEU A 869 10.25 -3.30 -8.73
C LEU A 869 11.09 -2.17 -9.32
N ILE A 870 10.53 -1.50 -10.33
CA ILE A 870 11.11 -0.31 -10.93
C ILE A 870 10.34 0.89 -10.44
N ILE A 871 11.04 1.72 -9.66
CA ILE A 871 10.43 2.86 -8.99
C ILE A 871 10.48 4.12 -9.83
N THR A 872 9.52 5.01 -9.57
CA THR A 872 9.47 6.35 -10.14
C THR A 872 10.24 7.36 -9.30
N LYS A 873 10.39 8.55 -9.85
CA LYS A 873 10.95 9.71 -9.18
C LYS A 873 10.21 10.02 -7.87
N SER A 874 8.86 9.96 -7.85
CA SER A 874 8.06 10.19 -6.64
C SER A 874 8.36 9.17 -5.53
N VAL A 875 8.49 7.89 -5.87
CA VAL A 875 8.87 6.85 -4.89
C VAL A 875 10.30 7.09 -4.37
N CYS A 876 11.24 7.44 -5.27
CA CYS A 876 12.59 7.79 -4.87
C CYS A 876 12.60 8.98 -3.88
N HIS A 877 11.77 9.98 -4.09
CA HIS A 877 11.63 11.11 -3.17
C HIS A 877 11.12 10.69 -1.79
N ILE A 878 10.14 9.78 -1.72
CA ILE A 878 9.64 9.22 -0.45
C ILE A 878 10.77 8.50 0.29
N LEU A 879 11.55 7.67 -0.42
CA LEU A 879 12.71 6.99 0.16
C LEU A 879 13.76 7.99 0.65
N THR A 880 14.00 9.04 -0.12
CA THR A 880 14.94 10.12 0.26
C THR A 880 14.49 10.84 1.53
N VAL A 881 13.20 11.09 1.69
CA VAL A 881 12.63 11.68 2.92
C VAL A 881 12.84 10.76 4.13
N SER A 882 12.84 9.46 3.94
CA SER A 882 13.13 8.47 4.99
C SER A 882 14.63 8.35 5.34
N GLY A 883 15.48 9.14 4.69
CA GLY A 883 16.92 9.11 4.89
C GLY A 883 17.69 8.16 3.96
N GLU A 884 17.01 7.55 3.00
CA GLU A 884 17.64 6.73 1.98
C GLU A 884 18.32 7.64 0.95
N TYR A 885 19.62 7.56 0.85
CA TYR A 885 20.36 8.32 -0.14
C TYR A 885 21.20 7.38 -0.98
N PHE A 886 21.06 7.49 -2.28
CA PHE A 886 21.83 6.72 -3.24
C PHE A 886 23.23 7.34 -3.35
N LEU A 887 24.03 7.09 -2.33
CA LEU A 887 25.41 7.59 -2.22
C LEU A 887 26.39 6.41 -2.24
N LYS A 888 27.53 6.63 -2.86
CA LYS A 888 28.70 5.77 -2.75
C LYS A 888 29.83 6.52 -2.06
N SER A 889 30.52 5.88 -1.16
CA SER A 889 31.76 6.39 -0.57
C SER A 889 32.92 6.00 -1.50
N GLU A 890 33.07 6.73 -2.58
CA GLU A 890 34.20 6.57 -3.48
C GLU A 890 34.81 7.94 -3.72
N MET A 891 36.13 8.06 -3.60
CA MET A 891 36.80 9.29 -4.04
C MET A 891 36.72 9.36 -5.56
N PRO A 892 36.08 10.39 -6.14
CA PRO A 892 36.03 10.51 -7.58
C PRO A 892 37.48 10.55 -8.14
N ARG A 893 37.84 9.59 -8.99
CA ARG A 893 39.12 9.60 -9.71
C ARG A 893 39.40 10.95 -10.38
N ALA A 894 38.30 11.68 -10.72
CA ALA A 894 38.37 13.02 -11.23
C ALA A 894 38.88 14.04 -10.20
N LEU A 895 38.55 13.91 -8.90
CA LEU A 895 39.05 14.81 -7.85
C LEU A 895 40.55 14.66 -7.67
N MET A 896 41.05 13.40 -7.71
CA MET A 896 42.50 13.13 -7.62
C MET A 896 43.27 13.59 -8.85
N LYS A 897 42.65 13.57 -10.04
CA LYS A 897 43.30 13.99 -11.29
C LYS A 897 43.23 15.50 -11.55
N ALA A 898 42.18 16.17 -11.08
CA ALA A 898 41.96 17.59 -11.40
C ALA A 898 42.88 18.54 -10.64
N GLY A 899 43.42 18.15 -9.48
CA GLY A 899 44.29 18.96 -8.65
C GLY A 899 43.65 20.27 -8.14
N GLY A 900 42.35 20.52 -8.43
CA GLY A 900 41.60 21.73 -8.12
C GLY A 900 40.21 21.40 -7.52
N PRO A 901 39.53 22.44 -6.99
CA PRO A 901 38.20 22.26 -6.38
C PRO A 901 37.15 21.85 -7.43
N LEU A 902 36.32 20.87 -7.08
CA LEU A 902 35.16 20.44 -7.88
C LEU A 902 33.87 21.04 -7.33
N PRO A 903 32.91 21.46 -8.19
CA PRO A 903 31.63 21.92 -7.71
C PRO A 903 30.80 20.76 -7.11
N CYS A 904 30.00 21.04 -6.09
CA CYS A 904 29.05 20.07 -5.55
C CYS A 904 27.96 19.76 -6.59
N SER A 905 27.63 18.48 -6.75
CA SER A 905 26.63 18.00 -7.72
C SER A 905 25.19 18.26 -7.31
N VAL A 906 24.98 18.94 -6.21
CA VAL A 906 23.66 19.37 -5.78
C VAL A 906 23.27 20.65 -6.53
N PRO A 907 22.13 20.70 -7.21
CA PRO A 907 21.65 21.91 -7.86
C PRO A 907 21.66 23.11 -6.89
N ASN A 908 22.14 24.24 -7.36
CA ASN A 908 22.22 25.50 -6.60
C ASN A 908 23.07 25.46 -5.31
N CYS A 909 23.91 24.43 -5.08
CA CYS A 909 24.84 24.41 -3.98
C CYS A 909 26.08 25.26 -4.31
N PRO A 910 26.39 26.29 -3.53
CA PRO A 910 27.53 27.16 -3.79
C PRO A 910 28.88 26.55 -3.39
N ASN A 911 28.89 25.41 -2.69
CA ASN A 911 30.08 24.81 -2.10
C ASN A 911 30.89 24.03 -3.14
N CYS A 912 32.23 24.18 -3.06
CA CYS A 912 33.19 23.38 -3.81
C CYS A 912 33.84 22.35 -2.90
N ILE A 913 34.18 21.18 -3.48
CA ILE A 913 34.91 20.11 -2.82
C ILE A 913 36.38 20.33 -3.14
N THR A 914 37.20 20.51 -2.11
CA THR A 914 38.65 20.77 -2.24
C THR A 914 39.44 19.47 -2.18
N PRO A 915 40.58 19.38 -2.92
CA PRO A 915 41.51 18.29 -2.71
C PRO A 915 41.97 18.22 -1.24
N GLY A 916 41.96 17.07 -0.64
CA GLY A 916 42.26 16.89 0.78
C GLY A 916 41.05 16.96 1.70
N SER A 917 39.81 17.09 1.18
CA SER A 917 38.62 16.88 1.96
C SER A 917 38.65 15.47 2.55
N ALA A 918 38.58 15.38 3.88
CA ALA A 918 38.74 14.13 4.61
C ALA A 918 37.57 13.12 4.38
N PHE A 919 36.57 13.53 3.58
CA PHE A 919 35.35 12.78 3.44
C PHE A 919 34.64 13.20 2.14
N VAL A 920 34.65 12.33 1.18
CA VAL A 920 34.00 12.55 -0.12
C VAL A 920 33.00 11.47 -0.36
N MET A 921 31.74 11.91 -0.62
CA MET A 921 30.66 11.03 -1.05
C MET A 921 30.27 11.38 -2.48
N HIS A 922 29.86 10.38 -3.20
CA HIS A 922 29.39 10.49 -4.56
C HIS A 922 27.91 10.16 -4.65
N LYS A 923 27.12 11.09 -5.19
CA LYS A 923 25.73 10.82 -5.54
C LYS A 923 25.69 9.90 -6.76
N GLN A 924 24.97 8.81 -6.70
CA GLN A 924 24.78 7.93 -7.85
C GLN A 924 23.91 8.60 -8.91
N GLU A 925 24.21 8.39 -10.16
CA GLU A 925 23.29 8.66 -11.26
C GLU A 925 22.10 7.71 -11.15
N MET A 926 20.90 8.23 -11.27
CA MET A 926 19.67 7.44 -11.29
C MET A 926 18.92 7.76 -12.57
N LYS A 927 18.48 6.71 -13.27
CA LYS A 927 17.69 6.83 -14.48
C LYS A 927 16.24 6.41 -14.19
N PHE A 928 15.32 7.28 -14.54
CA PHE A 928 13.89 7.05 -14.50
C PHE A 928 13.35 6.95 -15.93
N MET A 929 12.12 6.53 -16.11
CA MET A 929 11.52 6.44 -17.45
C MET A 929 11.37 7.81 -18.12
N ASP A 930 11.24 8.87 -17.33
CA ASP A 930 10.96 10.24 -17.75
C ASP A 930 12.12 11.23 -17.52
N ASP A 931 13.13 10.86 -16.72
CA ASP A 931 14.21 11.79 -16.34
C ASP A 931 15.49 11.05 -15.90
N VAL A 932 16.57 11.78 -15.86
CA VAL A 932 17.86 11.31 -15.33
C VAL A 932 18.31 12.23 -14.20
N SER A 933 18.49 11.68 -12.99
CA SER A 933 19.12 12.40 -11.89
C SER A 933 20.63 12.20 -11.97
N ASN A 934 21.34 13.23 -12.36
CA ASN A 934 22.80 13.18 -12.53
C ASN A 934 23.51 12.85 -11.20
N GLY A 935 24.49 11.97 -11.28
CA GLY A 935 25.42 11.70 -10.19
C GLY A 935 26.47 12.78 -10.00
N GLY A 936 27.42 12.56 -9.13
CA GLY A 936 28.58 13.41 -8.94
C GLY A 936 28.94 13.65 -7.48
N PRO A 937 30.08 14.31 -7.22
CA PRO A 937 30.63 14.50 -5.89
C PRO A 937 29.80 15.49 -5.05
N LEU A 938 29.70 15.25 -3.75
CA LEU A 938 28.94 16.04 -2.78
C LEU A 938 29.90 16.76 -1.81
N CYS A 939 29.62 18.02 -1.52
CA CYS A 939 30.31 18.71 -0.44
C CYS A 939 29.89 18.16 0.93
N GLU A 940 30.71 18.34 1.93
CA GLU A 940 30.49 17.87 3.30
C GLU A 940 29.13 18.28 3.85
N ARG A 941 28.74 19.55 3.68
CA ARG A 941 27.43 20.04 4.12
C ARG A 941 26.27 19.28 3.49
N CYS A 942 26.36 18.98 2.19
CA CYS A 942 25.35 18.23 1.48
C CYS A 942 25.29 16.76 1.90
N VAL A 943 26.42 16.17 2.28
CA VAL A 943 26.47 14.84 2.86
C VAL A 943 25.80 14.82 4.23
N TRP A 944 26.18 15.72 5.13
CA TRP A 944 25.60 15.83 6.47
C TRP A 944 24.09 16.08 6.43
N THR A 945 23.64 16.87 5.48
CA THR A 945 22.20 17.14 5.29
C THR A 945 21.43 15.88 4.92
N ARG A 946 22.07 14.92 4.25
CA ARG A 946 21.46 13.67 3.77
C ARG A 946 21.53 12.55 4.80
N VAL A 947 22.73 12.16 5.17
CA VAL A 947 22.97 10.99 6.02
C VAL A 947 23.02 11.32 7.51
N GLY A 948 23.04 12.61 7.85
CA GLY A 948 23.09 13.06 9.24
C GLY A 948 24.31 12.53 10.00
N PRO A 949 24.15 12.20 11.30
CA PRO A 949 25.27 11.75 12.15
C PRO A 949 25.94 10.45 11.68
N THR A 950 25.32 9.66 10.80
CA THR A 950 25.95 8.46 10.23
C THR A 950 27.16 8.80 9.35
N ALA A 951 27.20 10.01 8.82
CA ALA A 951 28.37 10.53 8.11
C ALA A 951 29.67 10.38 8.92
N PHE A 952 29.58 10.43 10.24
CA PHE A 952 30.73 10.31 11.14
C PHE A 952 31.48 8.98 11.01
N LEU A 953 30.80 7.90 10.65
CA LEU A 953 31.41 6.57 10.52
C LEU A 953 31.85 6.22 9.08
N MET A 954 31.46 7.04 8.11
CA MET A 954 31.83 6.79 6.73
C MET A 954 33.30 7.11 6.49
N THR A 955 34.06 6.14 5.96
CA THR A 955 35.44 6.26 5.61
C THR A 955 35.61 6.33 4.10
N ASP A 956 36.70 6.93 3.66
CA ASP A 956 37.10 6.93 2.27
C ASP A 956 37.66 5.55 1.91
N ASP A 957 37.17 4.92 0.84
CA ASP A 957 37.67 3.62 0.36
C ASP A 957 39.15 3.68 -0.12
N VAL A 958 39.69 4.89 -0.20
CA VAL A 958 41.10 5.10 -0.62
C VAL A 958 42.09 4.81 0.50
N LEU A 959 41.64 4.87 1.77
CA LEU A 959 42.52 4.51 2.90
C LEU A 959 42.59 2.99 3.05
N SER A 960 43.66 2.37 2.56
CA SER A 960 43.93 0.97 2.86
C SER A 960 44.19 0.80 4.35
N MET A 961 43.80 -0.35 4.91
CA MET A 961 44.03 -0.67 6.33
C MET A 961 45.55 -0.60 6.69
N ALA A 962 46.42 -0.79 5.72
CA ALA A 962 47.90 -0.70 5.89
C ALA A 962 48.37 0.74 6.11
N GLU A 963 47.59 1.74 5.67
CA GLU A 963 47.93 3.16 5.79
C GLU A 963 47.36 3.80 7.05
N ILE A 964 46.56 3.05 7.83
CA ILE A 964 45.97 3.53 9.07
C ILE A 964 46.97 3.29 10.21
N PRO A 965 47.49 4.35 10.86
CA PRO A 965 48.45 4.19 11.96
C PRO A 965 47.80 3.43 13.13
N GLU A 966 48.54 2.55 13.76
CA GLU A 966 48.08 1.84 14.97
C GLU A 966 47.76 2.79 16.13
N ARG A 967 48.40 3.96 16.15
CA ARG A 967 48.12 5.04 17.11
C ARG A 967 47.89 6.34 16.33
N LEU A 968 46.74 6.93 16.51
CA LEU A 968 46.46 8.30 16.03
C LEU A 968 46.92 9.28 17.12
N ASP A 969 47.82 10.19 16.77
CA ASP A 969 48.19 11.28 17.64
C ASP A 969 47.04 12.24 17.87
N HIS A 970 47.01 12.83 19.07
CA HIS A 970 45.86 13.63 19.55
C HIS A 970 45.53 14.89 18.72
N GLU A 971 46.39 15.31 17.81
CA GLU A 971 46.20 16.53 17.03
C GLU A 971 45.20 16.42 15.86
N VAL A 972 44.83 15.19 15.43
CA VAL A 972 43.85 14.99 14.35
C VAL A 972 42.41 15.21 14.79
N HIS A 973 42.17 15.37 16.10
CA HIS A 973 40.85 15.44 16.69
C HIS A 973 40.18 16.80 16.64
N HIS A 974 40.87 17.88 16.29
CA HIS A 974 40.29 19.23 16.35
C HIS A 974 39.77 19.77 15.02
N GLY A 975 39.85 19.02 13.94
CA GLY A 975 39.43 19.42 12.60
C GLY A 975 38.04 18.94 12.15
N PHE A 976 37.27 18.27 13.04
CA PHE A 976 35.95 17.74 12.67
C PHE A 976 34.85 18.23 13.55
#